data_d44ceeaff9441699f961ea244210407c
#
_entry.id   d44ceeaff9441699f961ea244210407c
#
_cell.length_a   1.000
_cell.length_b   1.000
_cell.length_c   1.000
_cell.angle_alpha   90.00
_cell.angle_beta   90.00
_cell.angle_gamma   90.00
#
_symmetry.space_group_name_H-M   'P 1'
#
loop_
_entity.id
_entity.type
_entity.pdbx_description
1 polymer ?
#
loop_
_entity_poly.entity_id
_entity_poly.type
_entity_poly.pdbx_seq_one_letter_code
_entity_poly.pdbx_strand_id
1 'polypeptide(L)'
;MSKSKHYNGLSAREVEESRARHGVNVLTPPEKTPLWKRFLEKFEDPIIIILLIAGVFSLLISCYEFFGLDKEATVFFEPIGIFVAVLLSTGLAFYFELKANQEFEILNQVNDEEPVRVIREGNTVEVPKCDIVVGDIVMIGTGDDIPADAELLESVQLTVDESTLTGEPLCAKTTVEADFDAEATFPSNHVLRGTKVMAGHGICRVLAVGDATESGKVFEAAQIDDSVKTPLNEQLDRLSNLITNISYVLAVLIIVGRVVMYFVSGSESVGFQWVDFASYLLSTIMIAVTVIVVAVPEGLPMAVTLSLAYSMRRMFRTGNLVRKMHACETMGATTVICTDKTGTLTQNRMTVAEAAFPSLPDQQLGANEESELIAEGIAVNSTATLDLSDAVHPSVLGNPTEGALLLWLHSQSRDYRTLREGSKTLVELPFATERKYMAAVVESGVLDGRRVLYVKGAPEIVRSLCAKAVGDESVEMLNERLLGYQRQAMRTLGFAYQVLEGDEQAIDDERGVVAKDLTYLGTVAISDPVRPDVPEAVDECLSAGIDVKIVTGDTSATAAEIGRQIGLWGEHHDDRAIITGPEFEALSDEEVYDRVNDLKIIARARPLDKKRLVETLQKRGQVVAVTGDGTNDAPALKTAHVGLSMGDGTSVAKEASDITITDNSFSSIGRAVMWGRSLYQNIQRFILFQMTVNVAACFIVLAGAFMGTDSPLTVTQMLWVNLIMDTFAAMALASLPPAERVMHDKPRDRNAFIIDGGMKRMILVTGGIFFLLLLGFVYVCEHADVTSLTDLCDLQLGTGAGLSDLEKSYIFTFFVMLQFWNMFNARAYLTGQSAFHFKQCKSFLFILLVILVGQILIVTLGGQMFSVTPLPLQDWAILIGCTSVVLWIGELIRLFRK
;
A
#
# COMPACT_ATOMS: atom_id res chain seq x y z
N MET A 1 -50.07 0.08 -6.49
CA MET A 1 -49.31 -0.26 -7.74
C MET A 1 -48.97 1.02 -8.46
N SER A 2 -47.77 1.58 -8.21
CA SER A 2 -47.25 2.70 -8.97
C SER A 2 -46.88 2.19 -10.35
N LYS A 3 -47.33 2.84 -11.42
CA LYS A 3 -46.87 2.55 -12.77
C LYS A 3 -45.35 2.83 -12.80
N SER A 4 -44.51 1.80 -13.02
CA SER A 4 -43.11 1.98 -13.28
C SER A 4 -42.95 2.99 -14.43
N LYS A 5 -42.37 4.14 -14.18
CA LYS A 5 -42.01 5.07 -15.23
C LYS A 5 -40.90 4.43 -16.04
N HIS A 6 -41.13 4.26 -17.33
CA HIS A 6 -40.11 3.71 -18.23
C HIS A 6 -39.25 4.86 -18.72
N TYR A 7 -37.95 4.90 -18.32
CA TYR A 7 -37.00 5.88 -18.77
C TYR A 7 -36.26 5.34 -20.00
N ASN A 8 -36.21 6.12 -21.07
CA ASN A 8 -35.60 5.71 -22.35
C ASN A 8 -34.08 5.98 -22.35
N GLY A 9 -33.62 6.98 -21.57
CA GLY A 9 -32.22 7.42 -21.59
C GLY A 9 -31.74 7.95 -22.94
N LEU A 10 -30.45 8.27 -23.06
CA LEU A 10 -29.85 8.80 -24.28
C LEU A 10 -29.57 7.68 -25.29
N SER A 11 -29.70 8.01 -26.60
CA SER A 11 -29.20 7.18 -27.68
C SER A 11 -27.67 7.37 -27.88
N ALA A 12 -27.01 6.45 -28.55
CA ALA A 12 -25.57 6.53 -28.82
C ALA A 12 -25.15 7.85 -29.50
N ARG A 13 -25.99 8.37 -30.42
CA ARG A 13 -25.75 9.65 -31.07
C ARG A 13 -25.87 10.85 -30.13
N GLU A 14 -26.86 10.87 -29.25
CA GLU A 14 -27.05 11.92 -28.24
C GLU A 14 -25.93 11.92 -27.20
N VAL A 15 -25.37 10.76 -26.87
CA VAL A 15 -24.19 10.64 -26.01
C VAL A 15 -22.97 11.33 -26.63
N GLU A 16 -22.71 11.10 -27.92
CA GLU A 16 -21.63 11.78 -28.66
C GLU A 16 -21.84 13.29 -28.75
N GLU A 17 -23.06 13.72 -29.04
CA GLU A 17 -23.42 15.16 -29.10
C GLU A 17 -23.28 15.83 -27.72
N SER A 18 -23.68 15.16 -26.63
CA SER A 18 -23.51 15.66 -25.26
C SER A 18 -22.04 15.73 -24.86
N ARG A 19 -21.27 14.70 -25.19
CA ARG A 19 -19.82 14.68 -24.94
C ARG A 19 -19.08 15.81 -25.68
N ALA A 20 -19.49 16.10 -26.91
CA ALA A 20 -18.90 17.20 -27.67
C ALA A 20 -19.22 18.58 -27.08
N ARG A 21 -20.40 18.75 -26.43
CA ARG A 21 -20.85 20.03 -25.86
C ARG A 21 -20.37 20.27 -24.44
N HIS A 22 -20.36 19.22 -23.61
CA HIS A 22 -20.16 19.34 -22.17
C HIS A 22 -18.85 18.69 -21.68
N GLY A 23 -18.09 18.05 -22.58
CA GLY A 23 -16.85 17.36 -22.25
C GLY A 23 -17.06 15.96 -21.65
N VAL A 24 -16.01 15.45 -21.03
CA VAL A 24 -15.96 14.13 -20.37
C VAL A 24 -16.07 14.30 -18.85
N ASN A 25 -16.52 13.26 -18.15
CA ASN A 25 -16.68 13.29 -16.71
C ASN A 25 -15.34 13.03 -15.97
N VAL A 26 -14.31 13.81 -16.31
CA VAL A 26 -12.98 13.76 -15.69
C VAL A 26 -12.69 15.12 -15.10
N LEU A 27 -12.15 15.17 -13.87
CA LEU A 27 -11.61 16.41 -13.30
C LEU A 27 -10.27 16.70 -13.97
N THR A 28 -10.11 17.91 -14.49
CA THR A 28 -8.86 18.31 -15.13
C THR A 28 -7.78 18.47 -14.04
N PRO A 29 -6.72 17.64 -14.05
CA PRO A 29 -5.65 17.84 -13.10
C PRO A 29 -5.02 19.23 -13.28
N PRO A 30 -4.47 19.85 -12.20
CA PRO A 30 -3.83 21.15 -12.29
C PRO A 30 -2.79 21.15 -13.41
N GLU A 31 -2.70 22.27 -14.14
CA GLU A 31 -1.73 22.40 -15.22
C GLU A 31 -0.33 22.02 -14.74
N LYS A 32 0.20 20.93 -15.29
CA LYS A 32 1.55 20.50 -14.95
C LYS A 32 2.52 21.61 -15.34
N THR A 33 3.30 22.09 -14.38
CA THR A 33 4.40 23.00 -14.67
C THR A 33 5.23 22.43 -15.80
N PRO A 34 5.59 23.26 -16.82
CA PRO A 34 6.36 22.79 -17.98
C PRO A 34 7.65 22.09 -17.52
N LEU A 35 8.04 21.00 -18.18
CA LEU A 35 9.21 20.19 -17.80
C LEU A 35 10.49 21.03 -17.64
N TRP A 36 10.70 22.04 -18.51
CA TRP A 36 11.85 22.92 -18.41
C TRP A 36 11.85 23.78 -17.13
N LYS A 37 10.67 24.23 -16.65
CA LYS A 37 10.55 24.99 -15.42
C LYS A 37 10.86 24.11 -14.22
N ARG A 38 10.28 22.89 -14.16
CA ARG A 38 10.58 21.89 -13.12
C ARG A 38 12.07 21.50 -13.12
N PHE A 39 12.70 21.43 -14.29
CA PHE A 39 14.13 21.19 -14.39
C PHE A 39 14.94 22.37 -13.82
N LEU A 40 14.55 23.62 -14.10
CA LEU A 40 15.21 24.80 -13.56
C LEU A 40 15.03 24.95 -12.04
N GLU A 41 13.87 24.56 -11.50
CA GLU A 41 13.63 24.54 -10.04
C GLU A 41 14.64 23.64 -9.30
N LYS A 42 15.22 22.63 -9.94
CA LYS A 42 16.29 21.83 -9.34
C LYS A 42 17.60 22.61 -9.09
N PHE A 43 17.82 23.69 -9.81
CA PHE A 43 18.98 24.56 -9.59
C PHE A 43 18.81 25.54 -8.42
N GLU A 44 17.62 25.57 -7.80
CA GLU A 44 17.37 26.32 -6.56
C GLU A 44 17.88 25.57 -5.31
N ASP A 45 18.32 24.31 -5.47
CA ASP A 45 18.93 23.55 -4.37
C ASP A 45 20.19 24.30 -3.84
N PRO A 46 20.26 24.56 -2.51
CA PRO A 46 21.38 25.31 -1.92
C PRO A 46 22.75 24.73 -2.25
N ILE A 47 22.84 23.41 -2.43
CA ILE A 47 24.12 22.72 -2.70
C ILE A 47 24.53 22.96 -4.16
N ILE A 48 23.57 22.84 -5.08
CA ILE A 48 23.82 23.15 -6.49
C ILE A 48 24.20 24.62 -6.66
N ILE A 49 23.59 25.53 -5.91
CA ILE A 49 23.97 26.95 -5.90
C ILE A 49 25.43 27.12 -5.42
N ILE A 50 25.82 26.45 -4.33
CA ILE A 50 27.20 26.49 -3.83
C ILE A 50 28.18 25.96 -4.89
N LEU A 51 27.88 24.87 -5.57
CA LEU A 51 28.67 24.29 -6.66
C LEU A 51 28.77 25.24 -7.86
N LEU A 52 27.70 25.89 -8.25
CA LEU A 52 27.69 26.87 -9.33
C LEU A 52 28.55 28.09 -8.95
N ILE A 53 28.45 28.57 -7.72
CA ILE A 53 29.28 29.66 -7.22
C ILE A 53 30.74 29.21 -7.23
N ALA A 54 31.08 28.02 -6.75
CA ALA A 54 32.42 27.47 -6.79
C ALA A 54 32.97 27.34 -8.23
N GLY A 55 32.12 26.86 -9.16
CA GLY A 55 32.44 26.75 -10.57
C GLY A 55 32.75 28.13 -11.20
N VAL A 56 31.95 29.16 -10.85
CA VAL A 56 32.22 30.55 -11.28
C VAL A 56 33.52 31.07 -10.72
N PHE A 57 33.82 30.86 -9.42
CA PHE A 57 35.08 31.23 -8.84
C PHE A 57 36.28 30.51 -9.49
N SER A 58 36.17 29.18 -9.69
CA SER A 58 37.16 28.39 -10.42
C SER A 58 37.39 28.93 -11.82
N LEU A 59 36.33 29.32 -12.55
CA LEU A 59 36.44 29.93 -13.87
C LEU A 59 37.16 31.29 -13.84
N LEU A 60 36.86 32.14 -12.87
CA LEU A 60 37.55 33.43 -12.68
C LEU A 60 39.05 33.25 -12.45
N ILE A 61 39.42 32.23 -11.65
CA ILE A 61 40.80 31.88 -11.40
C ILE A 61 41.47 31.40 -12.70
N SER A 62 40.85 30.48 -13.41
CA SER A 62 41.37 29.96 -14.67
C SER A 62 41.54 31.08 -15.70
N CYS A 63 40.62 32.06 -15.73
CA CYS A 63 40.81 33.27 -16.54
C CYS A 63 42.03 34.08 -16.11
N TYR A 64 42.24 34.30 -14.80
CA TYR A 64 43.42 35.00 -14.29
C TYR A 64 44.70 34.24 -14.59
N GLU A 65 44.70 32.91 -14.38
CA GLU A 65 45.89 32.07 -14.68
C GLU A 65 46.22 32.05 -16.18
N PHE A 66 45.21 32.01 -17.05
CA PHE A 66 45.38 31.99 -18.50
C PHE A 66 45.83 33.36 -19.03
N PHE A 67 45.14 34.46 -18.66
CA PHE A 67 45.42 35.78 -19.19
C PHE A 67 46.48 36.56 -18.41
N GLY A 68 46.70 36.26 -17.12
CA GLY A 68 47.62 36.99 -16.27
C GLY A 68 48.93 36.27 -16.00
N LEU A 69 48.94 34.92 -16.03
CA LEU A 69 50.11 34.11 -15.75
C LEU A 69 50.59 33.28 -16.96
N ASP A 70 49.99 33.48 -18.16
CA ASP A 70 50.32 32.78 -19.43
C ASP A 70 50.31 31.23 -19.29
N LYS A 71 49.44 30.67 -18.43
CA LYS A 71 49.26 29.22 -18.33
C LYS A 71 48.51 28.67 -19.53
N GLU A 72 48.61 27.36 -19.78
CA GLU A 72 47.95 26.71 -20.92
C GLU A 72 46.40 26.71 -20.71
N ALA A 73 45.65 26.60 -21.83
CA ALA A 73 44.17 26.53 -21.81
C ALA A 73 43.60 25.33 -21.00
N THR A 74 44.43 24.43 -20.57
CA THR A 74 44.11 23.27 -19.71
C THR A 74 43.53 23.66 -18.36
N VAL A 75 43.84 24.89 -17.86
CA VAL A 75 43.25 25.41 -16.61
C VAL A 75 41.72 25.56 -16.65
N PHE A 76 41.11 25.62 -17.84
CA PHE A 76 39.64 25.67 -17.97
C PHE A 76 38.95 24.32 -17.82
N PHE A 77 39.69 23.20 -17.82
CA PHE A 77 39.02 21.88 -17.70
C PHE A 77 38.34 21.65 -16.37
N GLU A 78 38.91 22.17 -15.28
CA GLU A 78 38.35 22.02 -13.94
C GLU A 78 36.97 22.72 -13.79
N PRO A 79 36.83 24.04 -14.06
CA PRO A 79 35.52 24.69 -14.01
C PRO A 79 34.51 24.13 -15.01
N ILE A 80 34.94 23.78 -16.23
CA ILE A 80 34.04 23.11 -17.21
C ILE A 80 33.58 21.77 -16.65
N GLY A 81 34.48 21.02 -16.03
CA GLY A 81 34.15 19.73 -15.36
C GLY A 81 33.10 19.89 -14.30
N ILE A 82 33.17 20.91 -13.44
CA ILE A 82 32.16 21.20 -12.41
C ILE A 82 30.79 21.47 -13.06
N PHE A 83 30.72 22.35 -14.07
CA PHE A 83 29.43 22.65 -14.74
C PHE A 83 28.85 21.46 -15.46
N VAL A 84 29.66 20.66 -16.15
CA VAL A 84 29.22 19.45 -16.85
C VAL A 84 28.71 18.40 -15.83
N ALA A 85 29.43 18.20 -14.73
CA ALA A 85 29.03 17.25 -13.69
C ALA A 85 27.73 17.67 -13.02
N VAL A 86 27.54 18.96 -12.68
CA VAL A 86 26.28 19.49 -12.15
C VAL A 86 25.13 19.28 -13.13
N LEU A 87 25.34 19.57 -14.42
CA LEU A 87 24.31 19.39 -15.44
C LEU A 87 23.91 17.92 -15.62
N LEU A 88 24.90 17.01 -15.68
CA LEU A 88 24.65 15.57 -15.82
C LEU A 88 23.93 15.01 -14.61
N SER A 89 24.35 15.37 -13.41
CA SER A 89 23.75 14.95 -12.16
C SER A 89 22.31 15.41 -12.04
N THR A 90 22.07 16.72 -12.20
CA THR A 90 20.73 17.31 -12.12
C THR A 90 19.81 16.71 -13.20
N GLY A 91 20.36 16.50 -14.41
CA GLY A 91 19.62 15.86 -15.51
C GLY A 91 19.25 14.41 -15.21
N LEU A 92 20.16 13.64 -14.64
CA LEU A 92 19.91 12.24 -14.28
C LEU A 92 18.90 12.12 -13.12
N ALA A 93 19.04 12.93 -12.08
CA ALA A 93 18.11 13.00 -10.97
C ALA A 93 16.68 13.38 -11.46
N PHE A 94 16.58 14.40 -12.32
CA PHE A 94 15.32 14.82 -12.92
C PHE A 94 14.68 13.72 -13.79
N TYR A 95 15.47 13.01 -14.59
CA TYR A 95 14.99 11.90 -15.42
C TYR A 95 14.40 10.77 -14.56
N PHE A 96 15.06 10.38 -13.48
CA PHE A 96 14.56 9.33 -12.60
C PHE A 96 13.32 9.76 -11.81
N GLU A 97 13.24 11.02 -11.39
CA GLU A 97 12.05 11.58 -10.75
C GLU A 97 10.85 11.56 -11.71
N LEU A 98 11.05 11.98 -12.96
CA LEU A 98 10.00 11.91 -13.99
C LEU A 98 9.52 10.46 -14.19
N LYS A 99 10.45 9.52 -14.27
CA LYS A 99 10.11 8.11 -14.46
C LYS A 99 9.35 7.53 -13.27
N ALA A 100 9.74 7.88 -12.04
CA ALA A 100 9.02 7.46 -10.83
C ALA A 100 7.60 8.03 -10.79
N ASN A 101 7.42 9.31 -11.12
CA ASN A 101 6.11 9.94 -11.18
C ASN A 101 5.22 9.34 -12.28
N GLN A 102 5.77 8.99 -13.44
CA GLN A 102 5.02 8.31 -14.51
C GLN A 102 4.52 6.92 -14.07
N GLU A 103 5.35 6.13 -13.39
CA GLU A 103 4.92 4.82 -12.87
C GLU A 103 3.76 4.98 -11.86
N PHE A 104 3.78 6.03 -11.04
CA PHE A 104 2.69 6.32 -10.11
C PHE A 104 1.40 6.74 -10.82
N GLU A 105 1.48 7.60 -11.84
CA GLU A 105 0.32 8.03 -12.62
C GLU A 105 -0.38 6.85 -13.32
N ILE A 106 0.39 5.92 -13.89
CA ILE A 106 -0.15 4.73 -14.56
C ILE A 106 -0.94 3.87 -13.58
N LEU A 107 -0.45 3.71 -12.33
CA LEU A 107 -1.16 2.92 -11.31
C LEU A 107 -2.44 3.61 -10.84
N ASN A 108 -2.49 4.94 -10.81
CA ASN A 108 -3.68 5.69 -10.41
C ASN A 108 -4.76 5.75 -11.49
N GLN A 109 -4.42 5.67 -12.78
CA GLN A 109 -5.40 5.66 -13.87
C GLN A 109 -6.35 4.44 -13.83
N VAL A 110 -5.97 3.35 -13.19
CA VAL A 110 -6.83 2.15 -13.01
C VAL A 110 -8.07 2.44 -12.15
N ASN A 111 -8.09 3.53 -11.39
CA ASN A 111 -9.21 3.91 -10.50
C ASN A 111 -10.37 4.63 -11.21
N ASP A 112 -10.16 5.24 -12.37
CA ASP A 112 -11.22 5.98 -13.08
C ASP A 112 -12.13 5.09 -13.94
N GLU A 113 -11.88 3.78 -13.97
CA GLU A 113 -12.65 2.80 -14.75
C GLU A 113 -13.78 2.12 -13.94
N GLU A 114 -14.15 2.63 -12.75
CA GLU A 114 -15.28 2.07 -11.98
C GLU A 114 -16.57 2.09 -12.81
N PRO A 115 -17.25 0.92 -12.97
CA PRO A 115 -18.47 0.84 -13.76
C PRO A 115 -19.63 1.49 -13.01
N VAL A 116 -20.39 2.32 -13.73
CA VAL A 116 -21.62 2.97 -13.24
C VAL A 116 -22.81 2.49 -14.05
N ARG A 117 -23.91 2.18 -13.38
CA ARG A 117 -25.16 1.72 -14.02
C ARG A 117 -25.93 2.92 -14.57
N VAL A 118 -26.10 2.96 -15.89
CA VAL A 118 -26.85 3.99 -16.59
C VAL A 118 -27.97 3.35 -17.43
N ILE A 119 -29.05 4.12 -17.64
CA ILE A 119 -30.12 3.71 -18.57
C ILE A 119 -29.89 4.45 -19.89
N ARG A 120 -29.62 3.70 -20.95
CA ARG A 120 -29.47 4.19 -22.33
C ARG A 120 -30.31 3.33 -23.27
N GLU A 121 -31.05 3.95 -24.18
CA GLU A 121 -31.96 3.26 -25.13
C GLU A 121 -32.92 2.27 -24.45
N GLY A 122 -33.39 2.63 -23.24
CA GLY A 122 -34.33 1.80 -22.47
C GLY A 122 -33.70 0.59 -21.76
N ASN A 123 -32.38 0.38 -21.88
CA ASN A 123 -31.64 -0.72 -21.24
C ASN A 123 -30.69 -0.19 -20.17
N THR A 124 -30.56 -0.96 -19.10
CA THR A 124 -29.51 -0.70 -18.10
C THR A 124 -28.18 -1.24 -18.61
N VAL A 125 -27.19 -0.33 -18.73
CA VAL A 125 -25.84 -0.64 -19.21
C VAL A 125 -24.85 -0.16 -18.17
N GLU A 126 -23.76 -0.88 -17.97
CA GLU A 126 -22.62 -0.42 -17.19
C GLU A 126 -21.64 0.33 -18.08
N VAL A 127 -21.29 1.54 -17.68
CA VAL A 127 -20.30 2.38 -18.36
C VAL A 127 -19.24 2.87 -17.36
N PRO A 128 -17.99 3.06 -17.80
CA PRO A 128 -16.97 3.70 -16.96
C PRO A 128 -17.44 5.07 -16.48
N LYS A 129 -17.07 5.45 -15.25
CA LYS A 129 -17.41 6.75 -14.65
C LYS A 129 -17.02 7.94 -15.54
N CYS A 130 -15.89 7.84 -16.24
CA CYS A 130 -15.40 8.87 -17.15
C CYS A 130 -16.28 9.02 -18.41
N ASP A 131 -17.08 8.00 -18.78
CA ASP A 131 -17.92 7.98 -19.98
C ASP A 131 -19.36 8.49 -19.76
N ILE A 132 -19.66 8.93 -18.52
CA ILE A 132 -20.94 9.57 -18.20
C ILE A 132 -20.99 10.96 -18.83
N VAL A 133 -22.15 11.30 -19.41
CA VAL A 133 -22.38 12.59 -20.05
C VAL A 133 -23.62 13.28 -19.49
N VAL A 134 -23.71 14.61 -19.72
CA VAL A 134 -24.89 15.37 -19.34
C VAL A 134 -26.15 14.82 -20.04
N GLY A 135 -27.20 14.55 -19.26
CA GLY A 135 -28.45 13.97 -19.73
C GLY A 135 -28.56 12.46 -19.53
N ASP A 136 -27.49 11.76 -19.16
CA ASP A 136 -27.54 10.34 -18.78
C ASP A 136 -28.46 10.13 -17.59
N ILE A 137 -29.11 8.98 -17.55
CA ILE A 137 -29.94 8.56 -16.41
C ILE A 137 -29.18 7.50 -15.64
N VAL A 138 -28.77 7.86 -14.41
CA VAL A 138 -27.94 7.05 -13.54
C VAL A 138 -28.80 6.41 -12.46
N MET A 139 -28.52 5.15 -12.14
CA MET A 139 -29.10 4.43 -11.00
C MET A 139 -28.10 4.44 -9.85
N ILE A 140 -28.54 4.94 -8.70
CA ILE A 140 -27.73 5.03 -7.48
C ILE A 140 -28.39 4.25 -6.35
N GLY A 141 -27.56 3.56 -5.55
CA GLY A 141 -28.00 2.77 -4.40
C GLY A 141 -27.06 2.90 -3.22
N THR A 142 -27.45 2.32 -2.09
CA THR A 142 -26.65 2.35 -0.86
C THR A 142 -25.22 1.85 -1.11
N GLY A 143 -24.24 2.67 -0.75
CA GLY A 143 -22.82 2.38 -0.93
C GLY A 143 -22.21 2.91 -2.22
N ASP A 144 -23.02 3.44 -3.16
CA ASP A 144 -22.52 4.01 -4.41
C ASP A 144 -22.01 5.44 -4.19
N ASP A 145 -20.94 5.80 -4.91
CA ASP A 145 -20.52 7.19 -5.08
C ASP A 145 -21.36 7.84 -6.17
N ILE A 146 -21.75 9.11 -5.96
CA ILE A 146 -22.46 9.88 -6.97
C ILE A 146 -21.44 10.34 -8.02
N PRO A 147 -21.58 9.87 -9.28
CA PRO A 147 -20.52 10.03 -10.28
C PRO A 147 -20.47 11.41 -10.92
N ALA A 148 -21.57 12.17 -10.88
CA ALA A 148 -21.73 13.48 -11.50
C ALA A 148 -22.84 14.24 -10.79
N ASP A 149 -22.91 15.58 -10.94
CA ASP A 149 -24.04 16.33 -10.40
C ASP A 149 -25.31 16.00 -11.17
N ALA A 150 -26.36 15.64 -10.46
CA ALA A 150 -27.60 15.14 -11.04
C ALA A 150 -28.84 15.56 -10.29
N GLU A 151 -29.98 15.61 -11.00
CA GLU A 151 -31.31 15.82 -10.46
C GLU A 151 -32.02 14.50 -10.28
N LEU A 152 -32.61 14.27 -9.11
CA LEU A 152 -33.38 13.08 -8.79
C LEU A 152 -34.71 13.05 -9.58
N LEU A 153 -34.94 11.95 -10.28
CA LEU A 153 -36.19 11.62 -10.94
C LEU A 153 -37.08 10.73 -10.06
N GLU A 154 -36.44 9.85 -9.29
CA GLU A 154 -37.08 8.98 -8.30
C GLU A 154 -36.16 8.82 -7.09
N SER A 155 -36.72 8.78 -5.89
CA SER A 155 -35.99 8.50 -4.64
C SER A 155 -36.84 7.65 -3.71
N VAL A 156 -36.18 6.69 -3.03
CA VAL A 156 -36.81 5.84 -2.01
C VAL A 156 -35.91 5.87 -0.78
N GLN A 157 -36.32 6.62 0.25
CA GLN A 157 -35.59 6.78 1.50
C GLN A 157 -34.10 7.09 1.29
N LEU A 158 -33.79 7.94 0.29
CA LEU A 158 -32.43 8.26 -0.11
C LEU A 158 -31.83 9.23 0.91
N THR A 159 -30.69 8.83 1.49
CA THR A 159 -29.86 9.66 2.36
C THR A 159 -28.45 9.69 1.81
N VAL A 160 -27.89 10.87 1.69
CA VAL A 160 -26.57 11.14 1.09
C VAL A 160 -25.66 11.83 2.11
N ASP A 161 -24.42 11.44 2.16
CA ASP A 161 -23.37 12.16 2.91
C ASP A 161 -22.76 13.26 2.03
N GLU A 162 -23.06 14.51 2.36
CA GLU A 162 -22.56 15.70 1.69
C GLU A 162 -21.44 16.41 2.48
N SER A 163 -20.91 15.78 3.53
CA SER A 163 -19.91 16.38 4.44
C SER A 163 -18.67 16.90 3.72
N THR A 164 -18.31 16.30 2.60
CA THR A 164 -17.17 16.72 1.78
C THR A 164 -17.36 18.07 1.09
N LEU A 165 -18.60 18.49 0.86
CA LEU A 165 -18.95 19.73 0.16
C LEU A 165 -19.59 20.75 1.09
N THR A 166 -20.46 20.30 2.01
CA THR A 166 -21.28 21.18 2.86
C THR A 166 -20.87 21.15 4.33
N GLY A 167 -20.14 20.11 4.75
CA GLY A 167 -19.89 19.82 6.16
C GLY A 167 -21.01 19.07 6.87
N GLU A 168 -22.13 18.79 6.19
CA GLU A 168 -23.30 18.11 6.76
C GLU A 168 -23.24 16.60 6.45
N PRO A 169 -23.19 15.74 7.48
CA PRO A 169 -22.87 14.33 7.27
C PRO A 169 -24.04 13.47 6.77
N LEU A 170 -25.28 13.95 6.85
CA LEU A 170 -26.46 13.18 6.42
C LEU A 170 -27.57 14.10 5.92
N CYS A 171 -27.77 14.14 4.61
CA CYS A 171 -28.82 14.91 3.94
C CYS A 171 -29.88 13.96 3.37
N ALA A 172 -31.12 14.10 3.78
CA ALA A 172 -32.23 13.40 3.17
C ALA A 172 -32.56 14.01 1.80
N LYS A 173 -32.63 13.16 0.77
CA LYS A 173 -32.90 13.59 -0.60
C LYS A 173 -34.25 13.04 -1.07
N THR A 174 -35.07 13.92 -1.61
CA THR A 174 -36.45 13.60 -2.01
C THR A 174 -36.84 14.30 -3.30
N THR A 175 -37.79 13.71 -4.01
CA THR A 175 -38.43 14.33 -5.19
C THR A 175 -39.75 15.02 -4.84
N VAL A 176 -40.19 14.97 -3.58
CA VAL A 176 -41.47 15.54 -3.12
C VAL A 176 -41.21 16.98 -2.66
N GLU A 177 -41.69 17.97 -3.38
CA GLU A 177 -41.48 19.39 -3.09
C GLU A 177 -41.92 19.82 -1.68
N ALA A 178 -42.93 19.15 -1.11
CA ALA A 178 -43.43 19.42 0.23
C ALA A 178 -42.41 19.04 1.34
N ASP A 179 -41.52 18.14 1.04
CA ASP A 179 -40.49 17.61 1.97
C ASP A 179 -39.12 18.24 1.73
N PHE A 180 -39.03 19.31 0.91
CA PHE A 180 -37.75 19.98 0.64
C PHE A 180 -37.31 20.77 1.89
N ASP A 181 -36.05 20.56 2.26
CA ASP A 181 -35.43 21.34 3.30
C ASP A 181 -35.05 22.75 2.76
N ALA A 182 -35.69 23.77 3.31
CA ALA A 182 -35.49 25.15 2.89
C ALA A 182 -34.17 25.75 3.40
N GLU A 183 -33.51 25.11 4.39
CA GLU A 183 -32.25 25.54 4.96
C GLU A 183 -31.05 24.77 4.37
N ALA A 184 -31.31 23.73 3.57
CA ALA A 184 -30.24 22.93 2.93
C ALA A 184 -29.38 23.79 1.98
N THR A 185 -28.08 23.58 1.99
CA THR A 185 -27.11 24.28 1.13
C THR A 185 -27.36 24.02 -0.34
N PHE A 186 -27.80 22.79 -0.70
CA PHE A 186 -28.16 22.41 -2.05
C PHE A 186 -29.59 21.84 -2.07
N PRO A 187 -30.33 21.99 -3.19
CA PRO A 187 -31.71 21.52 -3.27
C PRO A 187 -31.87 20.06 -2.92
N SER A 188 -32.95 19.70 -2.19
CA SER A 188 -33.21 18.33 -1.73
C SER A 188 -33.42 17.33 -2.86
N ASN A 189 -33.69 17.78 -4.09
CA ASN A 189 -33.81 16.95 -5.28
C ASN A 189 -32.51 16.88 -6.11
N HIS A 190 -31.39 17.44 -5.63
CA HIS A 190 -30.09 17.33 -6.30
C HIS A 190 -29.15 16.41 -5.52
N VAL A 191 -28.33 15.67 -6.26
CA VAL A 191 -27.23 14.85 -5.75
C VAL A 191 -25.94 15.31 -6.43
N LEU A 192 -24.85 15.38 -5.68
CA LEU A 192 -23.64 16.05 -6.10
C LEU A 192 -22.49 15.05 -6.29
N ARG A 193 -21.64 15.28 -7.27
CA ARG A 193 -20.45 14.46 -7.54
C ARG A 193 -19.56 14.35 -6.31
N GLY A 194 -19.11 13.11 -6.01
CA GLY A 194 -18.19 12.85 -4.91
C GLY A 194 -18.85 12.81 -3.53
N THR A 195 -20.18 12.89 -3.48
CA THR A 195 -20.98 12.59 -2.29
C THR A 195 -21.43 11.13 -2.32
N LYS A 196 -21.90 10.60 -1.19
CA LYS A 196 -22.09 9.15 -1.01
C LYS A 196 -23.49 8.79 -0.57
N VAL A 197 -24.01 7.73 -1.19
CA VAL A 197 -25.34 7.19 -0.81
C VAL A 197 -25.19 6.35 0.45
N MET A 198 -25.71 6.85 1.56
CA MET A 198 -25.64 6.17 2.87
C MET A 198 -26.80 5.20 3.07
N ALA A 199 -28.00 5.51 2.56
CA ALA A 199 -29.16 4.65 2.63
C ALA A 199 -30.12 4.93 1.48
N GLY A 200 -30.93 3.93 1.11
CA GLY A 200 -31.94 4.03 0.06
C GLY A 200 -31.40 3.86 -1.35
N HIS A 201 -32.21 4.24 -2.32
CA HIS A 201 -31.84 4.22 -3.74
C HIS A 201 -32.60 5.29 -4.52
N GLY A 202 -32.05 5.65 -5.70
CA GLY A 202 -32.66 6.65 -6.54
C GLY A 202 -32.30 6.49 -8.03
N ILE A 203 -33.06 7.18 -8.87
CA ILE A 203 -32.75 7.36 -10.29
C ILE A 203 -32.57 8.85 -10.50
N CYS A 204 -31.47 9.26 -11.11
CA CYS A 204 -31.15 10.67 -11.32
C CYS A 204 -30.71 10.95 -12.75
N ARG A 205 -30.89 12.20 -13.19
CA ARG A 205 -30.45 12.70 -14.48
C ARG A 205 -29.24 13.59 -14.31
N VAL A 206 -28.17 13.31 -15.01
CA VAL A 206 -26.93 14.09 -14.95
C VAL A 206 -27.14 15.51 -15.51
N LEU A 207 -26.77 16.52 -14.72
CA LEU A 207 -26.82 17.94 -15.06
C LEU A 207 -25.47 18.52 -15.42
N ALA A 208 -24.40 18.10 -14.71
CA ALA A 208 -23.05 18.58 -14.94
C ALA A 208 -22.03 17.45 -14.76
N VAL A 209 -20.94 17.51 -15.53
CA VAL A 209 -19.85 16.52 -15.53
C VAL A 209 -18.49 17.21 -15.40
N GLY A 210 -17.49 16.49 -14.92
CA GLY A 210 -16.09 16.97 -14.84
C GLY A 210 -15.96 18.25 -14.01
N ASP A 211 -15.21 19.22 -14.54
CA ASP A 211 -14.92 20.48 -13.85
C ASP A 211 -16.14 21.38 -13.66
N ALA A 212 -17.20 21.14 -14.41
CA ALA A 212 -18.46 21.89 -14.30
C ALA A 212 -19.29 21.51 -13.05
N THR A 213 -18.96 20.41 -12.38
CA THR A 213 -19.63 19.96 -11.14
C THR A 213 -19.23 20.83 -9.95
N GLU A 214 -20.04 20.86 -8.89
CA GLU A 214 -19.71 21.61 -7.67
C GLU A 214 -18.39 21.10 -7.04
N SER A 215 -18.18 19.78 -7.03
CA SER A 215 -16.92 19.18 -6.63
C SER A 215 -15.74 19.61 -7.52
N GLY A 216 -15.97 19.76 -8.85
CA GLY A 216 -14.98 20.28 -9.81
C GLY A 216 -14.58 21.71 -9.51
N LYS A 217 -15.56 22.60 -9.23
CA LYS A 217 -15.30 24.00 -8.85
C LYS A 217 -14.51 24.12 -7.55
N VAL A 218 -14.81 23.28 -6.56
CA VAL A 218 -14.06 23.21 -5.29
C VAL A 218 -12.65 22.71 -5.54
N PHE A 219 -12.49 21.69 -6.40
CA PHE A 219 -11.17 21.14 -6.77
C PHE A 219 -10.30 22.17 -7.48
N GLU A 220 -10.87 22.95 -8.41
CA GLU A 220 -10.17 24.05 -9.09
C GLU A 220 -9.78 25.17 -8.10
N ALA A 221 -10.68 25.54 -7.19
CA ALA A 221 -10.43 26.57 -6.18
C ALA A 221 -9.46 26.14 -5.07
N ALA A 222 -9.43 24.83 -4.77
CA ALA A 222 -8.67 24.26 -3.69
C ALA A 222 -7.28 23.80 -4.09
N GLN A 223 -6.69 24.16 -5.24
CA GLN A 223 -5.35 23.74 -5.71
C GLN A 223 -4.31 23.66 -4.55
N ILE A 224 -4.62 22.81 -3.59
CA ILE A 224 -3.82 22.57 -2.39
C ILE A 224 -2.81 21.49 -2.75
N ASP A 225 -1.56 21.88 -2.61
CA ASP A 225 -0.38 21.02 -2.66
C ASP A 225 -0.59 19.80 -1.74
N ASP A 226 -0.89 18.64 -2.32
CA ASP A 226 -1.14 17.36 -1.62
C ASP A 226 0.17 16.73 -1.10
N SER A 227 1.21 17.54 -0.90
CA SER A 227 2.51 17.12 -0.36
C SER A 227 2.47 16.91 1.17
N VAL A 228 1.62 15.99 1.63
CA VAL A 228 1.72 15.52 3.03
C VAL A 228 3.05 14.78 3.16
N LYS A 229 4.03 15.41 3.86
CA LYS A 229 5.32 14.77 4.14
C LYS A 229 5.11 13.49 4.93
N THR A 230 5.64 12.38 4.43
CA THR A 230 5.60 11.12 5.15
C THR A 230 6.52 11.15 6.38
N PRO A 231 6.27 10.33 7.43
CA PRO A 231 7.16 10.22 8.58
C PRO A 231 8.61 9.89 8.19
N LEU A 232 8.79 9.10 7.14
CA LEU A 232 10.10 8.79 6.58
C LEU A 232 10.76 10.05 6.00
N ASN A 233 10.03 10.86 5.23
CA ASN A 233 10.57 12.09 4.66
C ASN A 233 11.01 13.06 5.77
N GLU A 234 10.24 13.19 6.86
CA GLU A 234 10.65 14.02 8.01
C GLU A 234 11.93 13.51 8.67
N GLN A 235 12.08 12.18 8.82
CA GLN A 235 13.31 11.60 9.37
C GLN A 235 14.52 11.83 8.45
N LEU A 236 14.31 11.76 7.13
CA LEU A 236 15.33 12.00 6.13
C LEU A 236 15.73 13.49 6.08
N ASP A 237 14.75 14.40 6.18
CA ASP A 237 15.02 15.84 6.30
C ASP A 237 15.87 16.15 7.56
N ARG A 238 15.54 15.52 8.69
CA ARG A 238 16.34 15.65 9.93
C ARG A 238 17.76 15.10 9.75
N LEU A 239 17.91 13.97 9.07
CA LEU A 239 19.22 13.38 8.78
C LEU A 239 20.03 14.29 7.85
N SER A 240 19.43 14.77 6.76
CA SER A 240 20.06 15.69 5.82
C SER A 240 20.53 16.98 6.51
N ASN A 241 19.66 17.60 7.32
CA ASN A 241 20.01 18.79 8.08
C ASN A 241 21.15 18.55 9.07
N LEU A 242 21.18 17.41 9.76
CA LEU A 242 22.27 17.05 10.66
C LEU A 242 23.60 16.96 9.92
N ILE A 243 23.62 16.28 8.78
CA ILE A 243 24.82 16.08 7.96
C ILE A 243 25.30 17.41 7.39
N THR A 244 24.40 18.22 6.86
CA THR A 244 24.70 19.55 6.32
C THR A 244 25.31 20.46 7.38
N ASN A 245 24.77 20.48 8.60
CA ASN A 245 25.34 21.24 9.71
C ASN A 245 26.76 20.75 10.08
N ILE A 246 26.98 19.44 10.11
CA ILE A 246 28.32 18.88 10.35
C ILE A 246 29.28 19.30 9.24
N SER A 247 28.87 19.27 7.98
CA SER A 247 29.72 19.65 6.85
C SER A 247 30.10 21.13 6.88
N TYR A 248 29.19 22.02 7.27
CA TYR A 248 29.50 23.44 7.45
C TYR A 248 30.52 23.66 8.58
N VAL A 249 30.39 22.95 9.71
CA VAL A 249 31.37 23.02 10.80
C VAL A 249 32.74 22.54 10.32
N LEU A 250 32.81 21.43 9.56
CA LEU A 250 34.06 20.93 8.99
C LEU A 250 34.67 21.91 7.99
N ALA A 251 33.88 22.53 7.11
CA ALA A 251 34.34 23.53 6.15
C ALA A 251 34.95 24.76 6.86
N VAL A 252 34.26 25.27 7.89
CA VAL A 252 34.82 26.40 8.69
C VAL A 252 36.13 26.00 9.39
N LEU A 253 36.18 24.78 9.95
CA LEU A 253 37.39 24.26 10.60
C LEU A 253 38.56 24.17 9.61
N ILE A 254 38.34 23.73 8.37
CA ILE A 254 39.35 23.70 7.32
C ILE A 254 39.83 25.12 6.99
N ILE A 255 38.88 26.06 6.74
CA ILE A 255 39.25 27.45 6.39
C ILE A 255 40.06 28.07 7.51
N VAL A 256 39.59 28.01 8.75
CA VAL A 256 40.31 28.61 9.90
C VAL A 256 41.65 27.90 10.13
N GLY A 257 41.65 26.55 10.10
CA GLY A 257 42.88 25.79 10.34
C GLY A 257 43.96 26.05 9.31
N ARG A 258 43.64 26.07 8.03
CA ARG A 258 44.59 26.36 6.95
C ARG A 258 45.06 27.81 6.97
N VAL A 259 44.17 28.76 7.24
CA VAL A 259 44.60 30.18 7.42
C VAL A 259 45.57 30.32 8.59
N VAL A 260 45.34 29.68 9.72
CA VAL A 260 46.29 29.66 10.84
C VAL A 260 47.59 29.01 10.42
N MET A 261 47.55 27.88 9.70
CA MET A 261 48.79 27.22 9.22
C MET A 261 49.60 28.12 8.29
N TYR A 262 48.93 28.86 7.38
CA TYR A 262 49.63 29.83 6.49
C TYR A 262 50.43 30.87 7.27
N PHE A 263 49.85 31.46 8.34
CA PHE A 263 50.52 32.44 9.17
C PHE A 263 51.61 31.85 10.07
N VAL A 264 51.44 30.60 10.54
CA VAL A 264 52.41 29.91 11.37
C VAL A 264 53.63 29.44 10.55
N SER A 265 53.39 28.89 9.34
CA SER A 265 54.46 28.36 8.48
C SER A 265 55.18 29.47 7.68
N GLY A 266 54.49 30.59 7.40
CA GLY A 266 55.01 31.69 6.56
C GLY A 266 55.91 32.70 7.30
N SER A 267 56.20 32.51 8.61
CA SER A 267 56.82 33.56 9.44
C SER A 267 58.33 33.66 9.33
N GLU A 268 59.01 32.85 8.52
CA GLU A 268 60.48 32.79 8.65
C GLU A 268 61.31 33.43 7.49
N SER A 269 60.79 33.82 6.32
CA SER A 269 61.63 34.25 5.24
C SER A 269 61.19 35.20 4.14
N VAL A 270 59.90 35.47 3.93
CA VAL A 270 59.41 36.36 2.85
C VAL A 270 58.28 37.24 3.31
N GLY A 271 58.34 38.57 3.03
CA GLY A 271 57.32 39.54 3.40
C GLY A 271 55.94 39.12 2.85
N PHE A 272 54.87 39.32 3.62
CA PHE A 272 53.48 38.99 3.28
C PHE A 272 53.09 39.48 1.88
N GLN A 273 52.76 38.54 0.98
CA GLN A 273 52.31 38.85 -0.39
C GLN A 273 50.82 38.58 -0.52
N TRP A 274 50.05 39.61 -0.85
CA TRP A 274 48.58 39.49 -0.98
C TRP A 274 48.13 38.49 -2.04
N VAL A 275 48.90 38.35 -3.13
CA VAL A 275 48.59 37.45 -4.24
C VAL A 275 48.71 35.98 -3.81
N ASP A 276 49.82 35.65 -3.12
CA ASP A 276 50.05 34.29 -2.62
C ASP A 276 49.01 33.89 -1.56
N PHE A 277 48.68 34.82 -0.64
CA PHE A 277 47.65 34.62 0.35
C PHE A 277 46.28 34.43 -0.31
N ALA A 278 45.92 35.23 -1.34
CA ALA A 278 44.67 35.11 -2.04
C ALA A 278 44.57 33.78 -2.78
N SER A 279 45.62 33.31 -3.44
CA SER A 279 45.68 32.01 -4.10
C SER A 279 45.55 30.85 -3.08
N TYR A 280 46.25 30.92 -1.96
CA TYR A 280 46.15 29.94 -0.87
C TYR A 280 44.75 29.90 -0.24
N LEU A 281 44.15 31.07 0.03
CA LEU A 281 42.81 31.18 0.57
C LEU A 281 41.76 30.57 -0.38
N LEU A 282 41.95 30.79 -1.67
CA LEU A 282 41.05 30.29 -2.70
C LEU A 282 41.11 28.76 -2.83
N SER A 283 42.31 28.18 -2.85
CA SER A 283 42.52 26.73 -2.77
C SER A 283 41.88 26.17 -1.50
N THR A 284 41.99 26.87 -0.36
CA THR A 284 41.34 26.48 0.89
C THR A 284 39.82 26.48 0.79
N ILE A 285 39.23 27.49 0.15
CA ILE A 285 37.77 27.55 -0.10
C ILE A 285 37.36 26.40 -1.00
N MET A 286 38.10 26.07 -2.05
CA MET A 286 37.79 24.93 -2.93
C MET A 286 37.78 23.59 -2.15
N ILE A 287 38.76 23.38 -1.27
CA ILE A 287 38.77 22.19 -0.39
C ILE A 287 37.57 22.18 0.56
N ALA A 288 37.20 23.33 1.14
CA ALA A 288 36.04 23.44 2.02
C ALA A 288 34.72 23.13 1.26
N VAL A 289 34.60 23.64 0.03
CA VAL A 289 33.46 23.30 -0.86
C VAL A 289 33.45 21.81 -1.17
N THR A 290 34.60 21.19 -1.44
CA THR A 290 34.69 19.74 -1.66
C THR A 290 34.09 18.96 -0.49
N VAL A 291 34.42 19.34 0.75
CA VAL A 291 33.87 18.68 1.96
C VAL A 291 32.37 18.85 2.06
N ILE A 292 31.84 20.03 1.75
CA ILE A 292 30.37 20.26 1.74
C ILE A 292 29.69 19.34 0.72
N VAL A 293 30.23 19.30 -0.49
CA VAL A 293 29.68 18.45 -1.58
C VAL A 293 29.74 16.97 -1.23
N VAL A 294 30.86 16.53 -0.65
CA VAL A 294 31.05 15.13 -0.24
C VAL A 294 30.10 14.70 0.87
N ALA A 295 29.84 15.60 1.82
CA ALA A 295 29.05 15.25 3.00
C ALA A 295 27.56 15.06 2.69
N VAL A 296 27.01 15.78 1.72
CA VAL A 296 25.55 15.78 1.47
C VAL A 296 25.10 14.58 0.64
N PRO A 297 24.12 13.78 1.14
CA PRO A 297 23.63 12.59 0.47
C PRO A 297 22.58 12.92 -0.60
N GLU A 298 22.97 13.43 -1.75
CA GLU A 298 22.04 13.84 -2.82
C GLU A 298 21.24 12.67 -3.42
N GLY A 299 21.75 11.45 -3.38
CA GLY A 299 21.03 10.24 -3.82
C GLY A 299 19.87 9.81 -2.92
N LEU A 300 19.74 10.38 -1.70
CA LEU A 300 18.80 9.89 -0.69
C LEU A 300 17.32 10.12 -1.05
N PRO A 301 16.87 11.32 -1.47
CA PRO A 301 15.48 11.54 -1.88
C PRO A 301 15.09 10.64 -3.04
N MET A 302 15.99 10.46 -4.00
CA MET A 302 15.77 9.60 -5.15
C MET A 302 15.70 8.12 -4.76
N ALA A 303 16.55 7.64 -3.84
CA ALA A 303 16.50 6.26 -3.33
C ALA A 303 15.14 5.95 -2.72
N VAL A 304 14.56 6.89 -1.96
CA VAL A 304 13.22 6.75 -1.36
C VAL A 304 12.15 6.69 -2.43
N THR A 305 12.13 7.64 -3.36
CA THR A 305 11.12 7.70 -4.43
C THR A 305 11.16 6.44 -5.30
N LEU A 306 12.34 5.98 -5.68
CA LEU A 306 12.49 4.73 -6.43
C LEU A 306 12.06 3.50 -5.63
N SER A 307 12.44 3.43 -4.34
CA SER A 307 12.03 2.32 -3.47
C SER A 307 10.51 2.26 -3.31
N LEU A 308 9.84 3.40 -3.15
CA LEU A 308 8.38 3.51 -3.10
C LEU A 308 7.77 3.04 -4.43
N ALA A 309 8.23 3.56 -5.56
CA ALA A 309 7.71 3.18 -6.88
C ALA A 309 7.86 1.66 -7.16
N TYR A 310 9.03 1.08 -6.84
CA TYR A 310 9.24 -0.37 -6.98
C TYR A 310 8.36 -1.18 -6.03
N SER A 311 8.18 -0.75 -4.78
CA SER A 311 7.35 -1.44 -3.81
C SER A 311 5.88 -1.40 -4.20
N MET A 312 5.36 -0.25 -4.64
CA MET A 312 3.99 -0.08 -5.14
C MET A 312 3.71 -1.01 -6.33
N ARG A 313 4.60 -1.04 -7.33
CA ARG A 313 4.46 -1.92 -8.49
C ARG A 313 4.44 -3.40 -8.10
N ARG A 314 5.21 -3.80 -7.10
CA ARG A 314 5.23 -5.18 -6.59
C ARG A 314 4.02 -5.48 -5.75
N MET A 315 3.57 -4.54 -4.89
CA MET A 315 2.31 -4.63 -4.16
C MET A 315 1.13 -4.82 -5.10
N PHE A 316 1.05 -4.04 -6.17
CA PHE A 316 0.01 -4.20 -7.20
C PHE A 316 -0.01 -5.61 -7.81
N ARG A 317 1.15 -6.16 -8.16
CA ARG A 317 1.27 -7.54 -8.68
C ARG A 317 0.89 -8.62 -7.68
N THR A 318 0.83 -8.30 -6.41
CA THR A 318 0.47 -9.21 -5.31
C THR A 318 -0.91 -8.90 -4.72
N GLY A 319 -1.80 -8.28 -5.51
CA GLY A 319 -3.18 -8.03 -5.12
C GLY A 319 -3.40 -6.76 -4.29
N ASN A 320 -2.41 -5.86 -4.19
CA ASN A 320 -2.52 -4.64 -3.39
C ASN A 320 -2.42 -3.39 -4.27
N LEU A 321 -3.53 -2.75 -4.57
CA LEU A 321 -3.57 -1.47 -5.27
C LEU A 321 -3.37 -0.32 -4.27
N VAL A 322 -2.21 0.30 -4.31
CA VAL A 322 -1.86 1.42 -3.43
C VAL A 322 -2.43 2.71 -4.01
N ARG A 323 -3.30 3.37 -3.27
CA ARG A 323 -3.93 4.64 -3.63
C ARG A 323 -3.14 5.85 -3.09
N LYS A 324 -2.55 5.71 -1.91
CA LYS A 324 -1.71 6.75 -1.29
C LYS A 324 -0.31 6.23 -1.01
N MET A 325 0.69 6.94 -1.48
CA MET A 325 2.10 6.50 -1.47
C MET A 325 2.64 6.22 -0.05
N HIS A 326 2.24 7.02 0.94
CA HIS A 326 2.68 6.88 2.32
C HIS A 326 2.21 5.57 2.98
N ALA A 327 1.11 4.98 2.49
CA ALA A 327 0.59 3.73 3.02
C ALA A 327 1.57 2.56 2.87
N CYS A 328 2.40 2.56 1.81
CA CYS A 328 3.43 1.52 1.61
C CYS A 328 4.42 1.47 2.77
N GLU A 329 4.87 2.63 3.25
CA GLU A 329 5.81 2.72 4.35
C GLU A 329 5.13 2.39 5.68
N THR A 330 3.97 3.00 5.92
CA THR A 330 3.22 2.86 7.17
C THR A 330 2.78 1.43 7.41
N MET A 331 2.43 0.70 6.34
CA MET A 331 2.07 -0.71 6.40
C MET A 331 3.20 -1.57 6.96
N GLY A 332 4.46 -1.24 6.65
CA GLY A 332 5.64 -1.92 7.23
C GLY A 332 5.84 -1.70 8.73
N ALA A 333 5.26 -0.64 9.29
CA ALA A 333 5.33 -0.32 10.71
C ALA A 333 4.07 -0.77 11.49
N THR A 334 3.08 -1.38 10.83
CA THR A 334 1.82 -1.80 11.45
C THR A 334 2.05 -2.74 12.61
N THR A 335 1.41 -2.42 13.75
CA THR A 335 1.45 -3.22 14.99
C THR A 335 0.12 -3.89 15.30
N VAL A 336 -0.99 -3.34 14.78
CA VAL A 336 -2.35 -3.85 14.99
C VAL A 336 -3.13 -3.78 13.70
N ILE A 337 -3.83 -4.87 13.35
CA ILE A 337 -4.81 -4.92 12.26
C ILE A 337 -6.19 -5.10 12.88
N CYS A 338 -7.09 -4.12 12.71
CA CYS A 338 -8.49 -4.23 13.04
C CYS A 338 -9.25 -4.66 11.80
N THR A 339 -9.86 -5.84 11.84
CA THR A 339 -10.51 -6.43 10.67
C THR A 339 -12.01 -6.58 10.89
N ASP A 340 -12.80 -6.26 9.86
CA ASP A 340 -14.19 -6.72 9.84
C ASP A 340 -14.23 -8.23 9.58
N LYS A 341 -15.32 -8.86 9.94
CA LYS A 341 -15.57 -10.28 9.71
C LYS A 341 -16.08 -10.54 8.31
N THR A 342 -17.20 -9.89 7.96
CA THR A 342 -17.97 -10.17 6.74
C THR A 342 -17.22 -9.65 5.50
N GLY A 343 -17.13 -10.46 4.45
CA GLY A 343 -16.44 -10.05 3.21
C GLY A 343 -14.91 -10.04 3.30
N THR A 344 -14.35 -9.90 4.51
CA THR A 344 -12.89 -9.85 4.76
C THR A 344 -12.36 -11.20 5.24
N LEU A 345 -12.82 -11.67 6.43
CA LEU A 345 -12.41 -12.97 6.98
C LEU A 345 -13.25 -14.11 6.39
N THR A 346 -14.49 -13.82 6.02
CA THR A 346 -15.44 -14.78 5.42
C THR A 346 -15.69 -14.46 3.96
N GLN A 347 -16.32 -15.40 3.26
CA GLN A 347 -16.56 -15.28 1.82
C GLN A 347 -17.71 -14.33 1.46
N ASN A 348 -18.47 -13.82 2.45
CA ASN A 348 -19.72 -13.07 2.26
C ASN A 348 -20.73 -13.84 1.40
N ARG A 349 -20.72 -15.15 1.52
CA ARG A 349 -21.56 -16.06 0.76
C ARG A 349 -22.13 -17.12 1.68
N MET A 350 -23.45 -17.05 1.94
CA MET A 350 -24.12 -18.07 2.73
C MET A 350 -24.07 -19.42 1.99
N THR A 351 -23.65 -20.45 2.69
CA THR A 351 -23.59 -21.83 2.18
C THR A 351 -24.20 -22.79 3.18
N VAL A 352 -24.74 -23.90 2.67
CA VAL A 352 -25.19 -25.01 3.51
C VAL A 352 -23.94 -25.72 4.06
N ALA A 353 -23.72 -25.60 5.37
CA ALA A 353 -22.65 -26.27 6.07
C ALA A 353 -23.00 -27.72 6.39
N GLU A 354 -24.24 -27.98 6.78
CA GLU A 354 -24.74 -29.33 7.06
C GLU A 354 -26.24 -29.43 6.70
N ALA A 355 -26.63 -30.50 6.02
CA ALA A 355 -28.01 -30.83 5.64
C ALA A 355 -28.45 -32.09 6.39
N ALA A 356 -28.89 -31.93 7.63
CA ALA A 356 -29.25 -33.00 8.52
C ALA A 356 -30.69 -33.50 8.26
N PHE A 357 -30.87 -34.24 7.18
CA PHE A 357 -32.08 -34.96 6.85
C PHE A 357 -31.89 -36.46 7.12
N PRO A 358 -32.64 -37.09 8.04
CA PRO A 358 -32.49 -38.51 8.36
C PRO A 358 -32.65 -39.45 7.14
N SER A 359 -33.40 -39.02 6.13
CA SER A 359 -33.61 -39.78 4.89
C SER A 359 -32.45 -39.69 3.87
N LEU A 360 -31.48 -38.77 4.08
CA LEU A 360 -30.39 -38.57 3.15
C LEU A 360 -29.11 -39.20 3.68
N PRO A 361 -28.64 -40.33 3.15
CA PRO A 361 -27.33 -40.86 3.47
C PRO A 361 -26.24 -39.91 2.95
N ASP A 362 -25.24 -39.62 3.78
CA ASP A 362 -24.12 -38.76 3.47
C ASP A 362 -24.52 -37.34 2.98
N GLN A 363 -25.68 -36.85 3.41
CA GLN A 363 -26.23 -35.52 3.06
C GLN A 363 -26.42 -35.30 1.53
N GLN A 364 -26.58 -36.38 0.78
CA GLN A 364 -26.74 -36.34 -0.67
C GLN A 364 -28.17 -36.70 -1.08
N LEU A 365 -28.72 -35.91 -2.04
CA LEU A 365 -30.04 -36.21 -2.64
C LEU A 365 -29.91 -37.46 -3.53
N GLY A 366 -30.73 -38.48 -3.17
CA GLY A 366 -30.88 -39.72 -3.94
C GLY A 366 -32.04 -39.67 -4.97
N ALA A 367 -32.41 -40.82 -5.48
CA ALA A 367 -33.56 -41.00 -6.37
C ALA A 367 -34.84 -41.49 -5.62
N ASN A 368 -34.85 -41.34 -4.29
CA ASN A 368 -36.01 -41.72 -3.49
C ASN A 368 -37.02 -40.58 -3.40
N GLU A 369 -38.31 -40.91 -3.16
CA GLU A 369 -39.41 -39.94 -3.09
C GLU A 369 -39.15 -38.83 -2.06
N GLU A 370 -38.51 -39.15 -0.92
CA GLU A 370 -38.22 -38.19 0.12
C GLU A 370 -37.15 -37.16 -0.33
N SER A 371 -36.12 -37.60 -1.09
CA SER A 371 -35.11 -36.69 -1.68
C SER A 371 -35.74 -35.70 -2.67
N GLU A 372 -36.68 -36.19 -3.49
CA GLU A 372 -37.38 -35.35 -4.45
C GLU A 372 -38.31 -34.34 -3.74
N LEU A 373 -39.02 -34.77 -2.65
CA LEU A 373 -39.84 -33.87 -1.83
C LEU A 373 -39.01 -32.79 -1.14
N ILE A 374 -37.83 -33.12 -0.65
CA ILE A 374 -36.89 -32.14 -0.05
C ILE A 374 -36.46 -31.14 -1.11
N ALA A 375 -36.08 -31.63 -2.29
CA ALA A 375 -35.64 -30.77 -3.39
C ALA A 375 -36.74 -29.84 -3.89
N GLU A 376 -37.96 -30.39 -4.10
CA GLU A 376 -39.13 -29.61 -4.50
C GLU A 376 -39.48 -28.56 -3.43
N GLY A 377 -39.56 -28.96 -2.16
CA GLY A 377 -39.88 -28.06 -1.06
C GLY A 377 -38.88 -26.90 -0.90
N ILE A 378 -37.60 -27.15 -1.12
CA ILE A 378 -36.59 -26.08 -1.17
C ILE A 378 -36.79 -25.16 -2.37
N ALA A 379 -37.06 -25.73 -3.55
CA ALA A 379 -37.19 -24.96 -4.78
C ALA A 379 -38.44 -24.07 -4.77
N VAL A 380 -39.64 -24.64 -4.44
CA VAL A 380 -40.94 -23.94 -4.55
C VAL A 380 -41.21 -23.00 -3.38
N ASN A 381 -40.70 -23.30 -2.18
CA ASN A 381 -40.90 -22.48 -0.98
C ASN A 381 -39.70 -21.54 -0.79
N SER A 382 -39.35 -20.74 -1.84
CA SER A 382 -38.20 -19.81 -1.84
C SER A 382 -38.46 -18.67 -2.80
N THR A 383 -38.14 -17.45 -2.37
CA THR A 383 -38.22 -16.20 -3.14
C THR A 383 -36.91 -15.87 -3.87
N ALA A 384 -35.80 -16.49 -3.51
CA ALA A 384 -34.49 -16.28 -4.14
C ALA A 384 -34.41 -16.93 -5.53
N THR A 385 -33.47 -16.43 -6.35
CA THR A 385 -33.10 -16.99 -7.65
C THR A 385 -31.59 -17.02 -7.78
N LEU A 386 -31.08 -17.86 -8.71
CA LEU A 386 -29.64 -17.90 -9.03
C LEU A 386 -29.41 -17.26 -10.39
N ASP A 387 -28.40 -16.38 -10.44
CA ASP A 387 -27.79 -15.98 -11.69
C ASP A 387 -26.72 -17.01 -12.07
N LEU A 388 -26.89 -17.67 -13.19
CA LEU A 388 -26.02 -18.71 -13.74
C LEU A 388 -25.25 -18.21 -14.96
N SER A 389 -25.13 -16.90 -15.15
CA SER A 389 -24.32 -16.31 -16.24
C SER A 389 -22.86 -16.74 -16.16
N ASP A 390 -22.33 -16.86 -14.92
CA ASP A 390 -21.08 -17.58 -14.64
C ASP A 390 -21.40 -18.98 -14.11
N ALA A 391 -21.20 -20.00 -14.95
CA ALA A 391 -21.48 -21.40 -14.59
C ALA A 391 -20.55 -21.95 -13.50
N VAL A 392 -19.38 -21.31 -13.27
CA VAL A 392 -18.40 -21.74 -12.25
C VAL A 392 -18.71 -21.09 -10.90
N HIS A 393 -19.19 -19.85 -10.91
CA HIS A 393 -19.47 -19.09 -9.70
C HIS A 393 -20.87 -18.49 -9.75
N PRO A 394 -21.94 -19.32 -9.61
CA PRO A 394 -23.32 -18.84 -9.60
C PRO A 394 -23.53 -17.84 -8.45
N SER A 395 -24.20 -16.72 -8.74
CA SER A 395 -24.55 -15.71 -7.74
C SER A 395 -26.02 -15.79 -7.31
N VAL A 396 -26.29 -15.34 -6.06
CA VAL A 396 -27.63 -15.34 -5.48
C VAL A 396 -28.29 -13.99 -5.70
N LEU A 397 -29.51 -14.02 -6.24
CA LEU A 397 -30.39 -12.86 -6.32
C LEU A 397 -31.55 -13.03 -5.34
N GLY A 398 -31.69 -12.14 -4.38
CA GLY A 398 -32.69 -12.15 -3.33
C GLY A 398 -32.14 -12.55 -1.95
N ASN A 399 -32.94 -13.27 -1.13
CA ASN A 399 -32.54 -13.61 0.23
C ASN A 399 -31.34 -14.56 0.28
N PRO A 400 -30.21 -14.17 0.93
CA PRO A 400 -28.98 -14.99 0.95
C PRO A 400 -29.14 -16.35 1.61
N THR A 401 -30.01 -16.49 2.64
CA THR A 401 -30.25 -17.74 3.33
C THR A 401 -31.02 -18.72 2.42
N GLU A 402 -31.97 -18.23 1.63
CA GLU A 402 -32.71 -19.04 0.64
C GLU A 402 -31.80 -19.37 -0.56
N GLY A 403 -30.98 -18.40 -0.97
CA GLY A 403 -30.00 -18.62 -2.02
C GLY A 403 -28.99 -19.72 -1.68
N ALA A 404 -28.58 -19.85 -0.42
CA ALA A 404 -27.70 -20.93 0.04
C ALA A 404 -28.34 -22.32 -0.20
N LEU A 405 -29.65 -22.45 0.01
CA LEU A 405 -30.38 -23.69 -0.27
C LEU A 405 -30.44 -24.00 -1.78
N LEU A 406 -30.67 -22.99 -2.62
CA LEU A 406 -30.68 -23.16 -4.08
C LEU A 406 -29.29 -23.51 -4.61
N LEU A 407 -28.22 -22.93 -4.08
CA LEU A 407 -26.84 -23.28 -4.39
C LEU A 407 -26.52 -24.72 -3.97
N TRP A 408 -27.03 -25.16 -2.82
CA TRP A 408 -26.92 -26.54 -2.38
C TRP A 408 -27.62 -27.51 -3.35
N LEU A 409 -28.86 -27.21 -3.79
CA LEU A 409 -29.55 -27.99 -4.84
C LEU A 409 -28.72 -28.05 -6.14
N HIS A 410 -28.19 -26.94 -6.55
CA HIS A 410 -27.32 -26.86 -7.75
C HIS A 410 -26.06 -27.74 -7.62
N SER A 411 -25.44 -27.74 -6.44
CA SER A 411 -24.28 -28.61 -6.14
C SER A 411 -24.63 -30.10 -6.17
N GLN A 412 -25.89 -30.45 -5.87
CA GLN A 412 -26.43 -31.80 -5.95
C GLN A 412 -26.94 -32.17 -7.38
N SER A 413 -26.61 -31.34 -8.37
CA SER A 413 -27.07 -31.52 -9.78
C SER A 413 -28.58 -31.50 -9.95
N ARG A 414 -29.30 -30.77 -9.09
CA ARG A 414 -30.74 -30.51 -9.19
C ARG A 414 -30.99 -29.08 -9.66
N ASP A 415 -31.69 -28.95 -10.80
CA ASP A 415 -32.10 -27.63 -11.29
C ASP A 415 -33.44 -27.22 -10.63
N TYR A 416 -33.34 -26.22 -9.75
CA TYR A 416 -34.50 -25.68 -9.04
C TYR A 416 -35.55 -25.07 -9.98
N ARG A 417 -35.16 -24.60 -11.18
CA ARG A 417 -36.11 -24.04 -12.18
C ARG A 417 -37.01 -25.12 -12.71
N THR A 418 -36.47 -26.27 -13.08
CA THR A 418 -37.24 -27.43 -13.53
C THR A 418 -38.21 -27.87 -12.46
N LEU A 419 -37.83 -27.86 -11.20
CA LEU A 419 -38.72 -28.21 -10.07
C LEU A 419 -39.84 -27.17 -9.91
N ARG A 420 -39.57 -25.89 -10.06
CA ARG A 420 -40.57 -24.82 -10.01
C ARG A 420 -41.52 -24.85 -11.19
N GLU A 421 -41.03 -25.12 -12.41
CA GLU A 421 -41.86 -25.25 -13.60
C GLU A 421 -42.75 -26.48 -13.59
N GLY A 422 -42.26 -27.56 -12.96
CA GLY A 422 -43.01 -28.80 -12.79
C GLY A 422 -44.12 -28.72 -11.73
N SER A 423 -44.09 -27.72 -10.88
CA SER A 423 -45.00 -27.59 -9.72
C SER A 423 -45.77 -26.28 -9.82
N LYS A 424 -47.07 -26.31 -9.52
CA LYS A 424 -47.91 -25.12 -9.53
C LYS A 424 -48.23 -24.63 -8.15
N THR A 425 -47.73 -23.46 -7.78
CA THR A 425 -48.06 -22.85 -6.48
C THR A 425 -49.48 -22.37 -6.43
N LEU A 426 -50.24 -22.82 -5.42
CA LEU A 426 -51.62 -22.49 -5.18
C LEU A 426 -51.81 -21.39 -4.15
N VAL A 427 -51.07 -21.48 -3.03
CA VAL A 427 -51.14 -20.53 -1.91
C VAL A 427 -49.74 -20.36 -1.35
N GLU A 428 -49.36 -19.14 -1.08
CA GLU A 428 -48.10 -18.80 -0.39
C GLU A 428 -48.39 -18.04 0.91
N LEU A 429 -47.68 -18.41 1.97
CA LEU A 429 -47.63 -17.71 3.24
C LEU A 429 -46.20 -17.16 3.41
N PRO A 430 -45.99 -15.85 3.17
CA PRO A 430 -44.65 -15.25 3.27
C PRO A 430 -44.07 -15.34 4.69
N PHE A 431 -42.74 -15.25 4.83
CA PHE A 431 -42.07 -15.20 6.12
C PHE A 431 -42.55 -13.97 6.93
N ALA A 432 -42.85 -14.23 8.21
CA ALA A 432 -43.14 -13.16 9.17
C ALA A 432 -42.30 -13.38 10.44
N THR A 433 -41.77 -12.29 11.00
CA THR A 433 -40.92 -12.34 12.18
C THR A 433 -41.63 -12.90 13.42
N GLU A 434 -42.90 -12.69 13.51
CA GLU A 434 -43.79 -13.18 14.60
C GLU A 434 -43.97 -14.69 14.51
N ARG A 435 -44.16 -15.22 13.29
CA ARG A 435 -44.38 -16.66 13.04
C ARG A 435 -43.08 -17.44 12.93
N LYS A 436 -41.99 -16.79 12.43
CA LYS A 436 -40.65 -17.37 12.19
C LYS A 436 -40.65 -18.55 11.19
N TYR A 437 -41.63 -18.65 10.34
CA TYR A 437 -41.68 -19.60 9.24
C TYR A 437 -42.45 -19.03 8.04
N MET A 438 -42.26 -19.67 6.91
CA MET A 438 -43.01 -19.49 5.65
C MET A 438 -43.55 -20.82 5.17
N ALA A 439 -44.59 -20.81 4.33
CA ALA A 439 -45.18 -22.02 3.82
C ALA A 439 -45.71 -21.82 2.39
N ALA A 440 -45.79 -22.89 1.62
CA ALA A 440 -46.35 -22.88 0.29
C ALA A 440 -47.21 -24.17 0.07
N VAL A 441 -48.37 -24.01 -0.52
CA VAL A 441 -49.18 -25.14 -1.01
C VAL A 441 -48.99 -25.21 -2.51
N VAL A 442 -48.57 -26.37 -3.02
CA VAL A 442 -48.34 -26.59 -4.42
C VAL A 442 -49.03 -27.82 -4.95
N GLU A 443 -49.40 -27.83 -6.25
CA GLU A 443 -49.63 -29.06 -6.98
C GLU A 443 -48.28 -29.65 -7.33
N SER A 444 -47.86 -30.72 -6.65
CA SER A 444 -46.51 -31.28 -6.73
C SER A 444 -46.24 -31.97 -8.07
N GLY A 445 -45.16 -31.62 -8.73
CA GLY A 445 -44.64 -32.31 -9.90
C GLY A 445 -44.06 -33.68 -9.57
N VAL A 446 -43.58 -33.84 -8.33
CA VAL A 446 -42.99 -35.10 -7.82
C VAL A 446 -44.04 -36.13 -7.47
N LEU A 447 -45.21 -35.71 -6.97
CA LEU A 447 -46.33 -36.59 -6.52
C LEU A 447 -47.50 -36.58 -7.50
N ASP A 448 -47.23 -36.55 -8.82
CA ASP A 448 -48.28 -36.66 -9.88
C ASP A 448 -49.47 -35.70 -9.70
N GLY A 449 -49.21 -34.43 -9.35
CA GLY A 449 -50.20 -33.37 -9.21
C GLY A 449 -50.97 -33.37 -7.89
N ARG A 450 -50.60 -34.19 -6.90
CA ARG A 450 -51.17 -34.12 -5.55
C ARG A 450 -50.80 -32.79 -4.88
N ARG A 451 -51.72 -32.28 -4.06
CA ARG A 451 -51.46 -31.04 -3.30
C ARG A 451 -50.55 -31.32 -2.11
N VAL A 452 -49.49 -30.56 -2.00
CA VAL A 452 -48.52 -30.68 -0.90
C VAL A 452 -48.31 -29.31 -0.25
N LEU A 453 -48.39 -29.30 1.06
CA LEU A 453 -47.99 -28.17 1.89
C LEU A 453 -46.51 -28.33 2.26
N TYR A 454 -45.68 -27.35 1.93
CA TYR A 454 -44.29 -27.24 2.42
C TYR A 454 -44.17 -26.12 3.43
N VAL A 455 -43.46 -26.37 4.52
CA VAL A 455 -43.20 -25.41 5.60
C VAL A 455 -41.70 -25.33 5.84
N LYS A 456 -41.17 -24.10 5.91
CA LYS A 456 -39.75 -23.81 6.18
C LYS A 456 -39.63 -22.69 7.19
N GLY A 457 -38.81 -22.85 8.22
CA GLY A 457 -38.58 -21.79 9.24
C GLY A 457 -37.66 -22.21 10.37
N ALA A 458 -37.83 -21.56 11.53
CA ALA A 458 -37.07 -21.89 12.73
C ALA A 458 -37.37 -23.35 13.15
N PRO A 459 -36.32 -24.21 13.27
CA PRO A 459 -36.52 -25.66 13.44
C PRO A 459 -37.41 -26.03 14.63
N GLU A 460 -37.25 -25.32 15.75
CA GLU A 460 -38.06 -25.52 16.95
C GLU A 460 -39.52 -25.20 16.73
N ILE A 461 -39.82 -24.18 15.93
CA ILE A 461 -41.20 -23.80 15.58
C ILE A 461 -41.78 -24.81 14.57
N VAL A 462 -41.06 -25.09 13.48
CA VAL A 462 -41.51 -26.03 12.45
C VAL A 462 -41.75 -27.43 13.07
N ARG A 463 -40.82 -27.89 13.93
CA ARG A 463 -40.98 -29.18 14.64
C ARG A 463 -42.22 -29.22 15.54
N SER A 464 -42.52 -28.09 16.22
CA SER A 464 -43.72 -27.99 17.08
C SER A 464 -45.04 -28.07 16.31
N LEU A 465 -45.06 -27.73 15.00
CA LEU A 465 -46.22 -27.87 14.12
C LEU A 465 -46.40 -29.29 13.59
N CYS A 466 -45.39 -30.17 13.74
CA CYS A 466 -45.38 -31.50 13.15
C CYS A 466 -45.90 -32.57 14.11
N ALA A 467 -46.76 -33.44 13.61
CA ALA A 467 -47.21 -34.63 14.30
C ALA A 467 -46.19 -35.77 14.29
N LYS A 468 -45.36 -35.84 13.22
CA LYS A 468 -44.39 -36.90 12.97
C LYS A 468 -43.04 -36.32 12.57
N ALA A 469 -41.99 -37.11 12.68
CA ALA A 469 -40.67 -36.79 12.13
C ALA A 469 -40.11 -37.97 11.35
N VAL A 470 -39.39 -37.72 10.29
CA VAL A 470 -38.69 -38.78 9.56
C VAL A 470 -37.52 -39.24 10.43
N GLY A 471 -37.28 -40.57 10.51
CA GLY A 471 -36.19 -41.15 11.30
C GLY A 471 -36.35 -41.11 12.82
N ASP A 472 -37.60 -40.91 13.33
CA ASP A 472 -37.95 -40.87 14.76
C ASP A 472 -37.12 -39.85 15.57
N GLU A 473 -36.73 -38.72 14.97
CA GLU A 473 -36.00 -37.66 15.65
C GLU A 473 -36.82 -37.05 16.81
N SER A 474 -36.31 -37.27 18.03
CA SER A 474 -36.95 -36.69 19.19
C SER A 474 -36.69 -35.19 19.33
N VAL A 475 -37.53 -34.47 20.07
CA VAL A 475 -37.34 -33.03 20.34
C VAL A 475 -36.03 -32.78 21.08
N GLU A 476 -35.62 -33.70 21.94
CA GLU A 476 -34.40 -33.63 22.72
C GLU A 476 -33.16 -33.74 21.79
N MET A 477 -33.16 -34.68 20.84
CA MET A 477 -32.09 -34.85 19.87
C MET A 477 -31.96 -33.63 18.96
N LEU A 478 -33.09 -33.07 18.51
CA LEU A 478 -33.11 -31.82 17.74
C LEU A 478 -32.50 -30.65 18.52
N ASN A 479 -32.93 -30.50 19.79
CA ASN A 479 -32.41 -29.42 20.64
C ASN A 479 -30.90 -29.53 20.91
N GLU A 480 -30.37 -30.74 21.12
CA GLU A 480 -28.92 -30.95 21.23
C GLU A 480 -28.18 -30.54 19.95
N ARG A 481 -28.70 -30.95 18.78
CA ARG A 481 -28.13 -30.60 17.48
C ARG A 481 -28.17 -29.08 17.26
N LEU A 482 -29.29 -28.44 17.52
CA LEU A 482 -29.46 -26.99 17.42
C LEU A 482 -28.49 -26.23 18.34
N LEU A 483 -28.26 -26.70 19.56
CA LEU A 483 -27.26 -26.15 20.46
C LEU A 483 -25.84 -26.30 19.87
N GLY A 484 -25.54 -27.42 19.20
CA GLY A 484 -24.31 -27.63 18.47
C GLY A 484 -24.11 -26.59 17.36
N TYR A 485 -25.12 -26.38 16.52
CA TYR A 485 -25.08 -25.38 15.45
C TYR A 485 -25.02 -23.94 15.98
N GLN A 486 -25.75 -23.63 17.07
CA GLN A 486 -25.70 -22.31 17.71
C GLN A 486 -24.30 -22.00 18.27
N ARG A 487 -23.61 -22.99 18.86
CA ARG A 487 -22.23 -22.84 19.31
C ARG A 487 -21.26 -22.55 18.18
N GLN A 488 -21.56 -23.06 16.98
CA GLN A 488 -20.80 -22.79 15.75
C GLN A 488 -21.35 -21.58 14.98
N ALA A 489 -22.29 -20.83 15.61
CA ALA A 489 -22.88 -19.61 15.03
C ALA A 489 -23.56 -19.80 13.67
N MET A 490 -24.03 -21.00 13.38
CA MET A 490 -24.75 -21.31 12.16
C MET A 490 -26.21 -20.88 12.25
N ARG A 491 -26.79 -20.45 11.15
CA ARG A 491 -28.23 -20.23 10.98
C ARG A 491 -28.87 -21.56 10.68
N THR A 492 -30.01 -21.87 11.32
CA THR A 492 -30.71 -23.14 11.15
C THR A 492 -32.08 -22.94 10.53
N LEU A 493 -32.47 -23.83 9.60
CA LEU A 493 -33.80 -23.90 9.02
C LEU A 493 -34.33 -25.34 9.13
N GLY A 494 -35.56 -25.51 9.69
CA GLY A 494 -36.30 -26.75 9.71
C GLY A 494 -37.23 -26.84 8.51
N PHE A 495 -37.48 -28.06 8.03
CA PHE A 495 -38.30 -28.36 6.88
C PHE A 495 -39.37 -29.38 7.27
N ALA A 496 -40.61 -29.16 6.77
CA ALA A 496 -41.71 -30.09 6.96
C ALA A 496 -42.63 -30.10 5.73
N TYR A 497 -43.36 -31.17 5.56
CA TYR A 497 -44.36 -31.29 4.51
C TYR A 497 -45.62 -32.03 4.99
N GLN A 498 -46.71 -31.85 4.25
CA GLN A 498 -47.93 -32.65 4.39
C GLN A 498 -48.62 -32.81 3.02
N VAL A 499 -48.96 -34.02 2.65
CA VAL A 499 -49.83 -34.30 1.49
C VAL A 499 -51.27 -34.02 1.90
N LEU A 500 -51.96 -33.15 1.18
CA LEU A 500 -53.32 -32.70 1.47
C LEU A 500 -54.35 -33.55 0.74
N GLU A 501 -55.43 -33.91 1.43
CA GLU A 501 -56.52 -34.64 0.84
C GLU A 501 -57.65 -33.69 0.37
N GLY A 502 -58.06 -33.80 -0.88
CA GLY A 502 -59.17 -33.00 -1.46
C GLY A 502 -58.91 -31.48 -1.38
N ASP A 503 -59.92 -30.72 -0.92
CA ASP A 503 -59.82 -29.24 -0.72
C ASP A 503 -59.51 -28.83 0.72
N GLU A 504 -58.72 -29.62 1.46
CA GLU A 504 -58.29 -29.29 2.81
C GLU A 504 -57.64 -27.93 2.87
N GLN A 505 -58.12 -27.05 3.77
CA GLN A 505 -57.52 -25.75 4.01
C GLN A 505 -56.27 -25.94 4.90
N ALA A 506 -55.11 -25.71 4.36
CA ALA A 506 -53.83 -25.90 5.02
C ALA A 506 -53.21 -24.60 5.61
N ILE A 507 -53.57 -23.46 5.04
CA ILE A 507 -53.11 -22.14 5.41
C ILE A 507 -54.29 -21.21 5.67
N ASP A 508 -54.21 -20.42 6.74
CA ASP A 508 -55.12 -19.35 7.10
C ASP A 508 -54.33 -18.04 7.22
N ASP A 509 -54.80 -16.94 6.64
CA ASP A 509 -54.05 -15.68 6.58
C ASP A 509 -53.75 -15.08 7.98
N GLU A 510 -54.65 -15.28 8.95
CA GLU A 510 -54.49 -14.76 10.32
C GLU A 510 -53.78 -15.75 11.26
N ARG A 511 -54.06 -17.04 11.11
CA ARG A 511 -53.59 -18.11 12.01
C ARG A 511 -52.35 -18.84 11.51
N GLY A 512 -51.93 -18.62 10.27
CA GLY A 512 -50.83 -19.31 9.66
C GLY A 512 -51.13 -20.72 9.18
N VAL A 513 -50.23 -21.68 9.40
CA VAL A 513 -50.45 -23.09 9.08
C VAL A 513 -51.46 -23.72 10.05
N VAL A 514 -52.54 -24.24 9.48
CA VAL A 514 -53.65 -24.90 10.26
C VAL A 514 -53.70 -26.41 10.04
N ALA A 515 -52.89 -26.95 9.15
CA ALA A 515 -52.72 -28.38 8.88
C ALA A 515 -52.17 -29.11 10.13
N LYS A 516 -52.60 -30.37 10.37
CA LYS A 516 -52.34 -31.08 11.64
C LYS A 516 -51.43 -32.28 11.53
N ASP A 517 -51.23 -32.81 10.33
CA ASP A 517 -50.47 -34.05 10.08
C ASP A 517 -49.12 -33.81 9.41
N LEU A 518 -48.50 -32.66 9.70
CA LEU A 518 -47.16 -32.30 9.17
C LEU A 518 -46.13 -33.32 9.62
N THR A 519 -45.26 -33.69 8.67
CA THR A 519 -44.09 -34.55 8.90
C THR A 519 -42.82 -33.71 8.79
N TYR A 520 -42.04 -33.70 9.87
CA TYR A 520 -40.76 -33.03 9.91
C TYR A 520 -39.72 -33.79 9.10
N LEU A 521 -39.07 -33.13 8.13
CA LEU A 521 -38.09 -33.73 7.21
C LEU A 521 -36.68 -33.68 7.78
N GLY A 522 -36.31 -32.58 8.46
CA GLY A 522 -35.00 -32.38 8.98
C GLY A 522 -34.60 -30.90 9.12
N THR A 523 -33.31 -30.67 9.38
CA THR A 523 -32.76 -29.35 9.62
C THR A 523 -31.57 -29.10 8.68
N VAL A 524 -31.43 -27.87 8.20
CA VAL A 524 -30.25 -27.40 7.47
C VAL A 524 -29.54 -26.32 8.27
N ALA A 525 -28.23 -26.44 8.44
CA ALA A 525 -27.37 -25.45 9.03
C ALA A 525 -26.62 -24.66 7.94
N ILE A 526 -26.69 -23.35 8.02
CA ILE A 526 -26.17 -22.42 7.01
C ILE A 526 -25.18 -21.46 7.67
N SER A 527 -24.03 -21.29 7.07
CA SER A 527 -23.00 -20.35 7.54
C SER A 527 -22.33 -19.61 6.38
N ASP A 528 -21.69 -18.51 6.71
CA ASP A 528 -20.76 -17.82 5.84
C ASP A 528 -19.35 -18.35 6.17
N PRO A 529 -18.72 -19.17 5.32
CA PRO A 529 -17.49 -19.86 5.64
C PRO A 529 -16.30 -18.90 5.69
N VAL A 530 -15.36 -19.19 6.58
CA VAL A 530 -14.02 -18.52 6.59
C VAL A 530 -13.31 -18.78 5.26
N ARG A 531 -12.65 -17.79 4.74
CA ARG A 531 -11.79 -17.94 3.54
C ARG A 531 -10.65 -18.90 3.85
N PRO A 532 -10.27 -19.81 2.93
CA PRO A 532 -9.25 -20.83 3.18
C PRO A 532 -7.87 -20.30 3.52
N ASP A 533 -7.52 -19.09 3.02
CA ASP A 533 -6.21 -18.46 3.22
C ASP A 533 -6.09 -17.69 4.54
N VAL A 534 -7.19 -17.40 5.21
CA VAL A 534 -7.21 -16.52 6.40
C VAL A 534 -6.50 -17.12 7.61
N PRO A 535 -6.69 -18.40 7.98
CA PRO A 535 -6.03 -18.95 9.16
C PRO A 535 -4.50 -18.86 9.10
N GLU A 536 -3.92 -19.23 7.94
CA GLU A 536 -2.46 -19.16 7.71
C GLU A 536 -1.97 -17.71 7.71
N ALA A 537 -2.72 -16.80 7.07
CA ALA A 537 -2.37 -15.39 7.00
C ALA A 537 -2.45 -14.67 8.36
N VAL A 538 -3.40 -15.05 9.22
CA VAL A 538 -3.49 -14.52 10.59
C VAL A 538 -2.32 -15.02 11.43
N ASP A 539 -1.95 -16.30 11.32
CA ASP A 539 -0.79 -16.87 12.02
C ASP A 539 0.52 -16.18 11.58
N GLU A 540 0.66 -15.91 10.27
CA GLU A 540 1.80 -15.13 9.75
C GLU A 540 1.85 -13.72 10.34
N CYS A 541 0.72 -13.02 10.45
CA CYS A 541 0.64 -11.69 11.08
C CYS A 541 1.02 -11.75 12.56
N LEU A 542 0.49 -12.71 13.32
CA LEU A 542 0.82 -12.90 14.75
C LEU A 542 2.30 -13.22 14.94
N SER A 543 2.86 -14.10 14.11
CA SER A 543 4.28 -14.45 14.10
C SER A 543 5.17 -13.24 13.77
N ALA A 544 4.66 -12.34 12.91
CA ALA A 544 5.30 -11.07 12.59
C ALA A 544 5.20 -10.01 13.70
N GLY A 545 4.60 -10.35 14.85
CA GLY A 545 4.40 -9.46 16.00
C GLY A 545 3.29 -8.41 15.78
N ILE A 546 2.35 -8.69 14.88
CA ILE A 546 1.20 -7.84 14.59
C ILE A 546 -0.02 -8.43 15.30
N ASP A 547 -0.67 -7.65 16.15
CA ASP A 547 -1.92 -8.06 16.78
C ASP A 547 -3.08 -7.96 15.80
N VAL A 548 -4.00 -8.94 15.83
CA VAL A 548 -5.21 -8.93 15.01
C VAL A 548 -6.42 -8.82 15.90
N LYS A 549 -7.37 -7.92 15.56
CA LYS A 549 -8.60 -7.69 16.30
C LYS A 549 -9.81 -7.78 15.36
N ILE A 550 -10.83 -8.51 15.76
CA ILE A 550 -12.10 -8.64 15.01
C ILE A 550 -13.07 -7.57 15.52
N VAL A 551 -13.63 -6.78 14.60
CA VAL A 551 -14.61 -5.74 14.92
C VAL A 551 -15.81 -5.88 13.98
N THR A 552 -16.90 -6.46 14.46
CA THR A 552 -18.03 -6.88 13.64
C THR A 552 -19.39 -6.49 14.20
N GLY A 553 -20.35 -6.27 13.30
CA GLY A 553 -21.76 -6.13 13.67
C GLY A 553 -22.45 -7.42 14.16
N ASP A 554 -21.79 -8.57 14.02
CA ASP A 554 -22.34 -9.89 14.42
C ASP A 554 -22.36 -10.08 15.93
N THR A 555 -22.99 -11.18 16.36
CA THR A 555 -23.06 -11.57 17.76
C THR A 555 -21.71 -12.03 18.32
N SER A 556 -21.54 -11.95 19.65
CA SER A 556 -20.30 -12.39 20.30
C SER A 556 -19.98 -13.87 20.05
N ALA A 557 -21.02 -14.72 19.99
CA ALA A 557 -20.86 -16.15 19.71
C ALA A 557 -20.31 -16.39 18.29
N THR A 558 -20.87 -15.70 17.29
CA THR A 558 -20.39 -15.78 15.89
C THR A 558 -18.95 -15.28 15.77
N ALA A 559 -18.64 -14.14 16.37
CA ALA A 559 -17.31 -13.54 16.29
C ALA A 559 -16.25 -14.41 17.00
N ALA A 560 -16.59 -14.99 18.16
CA ALA A 560 -15.71 -15.90 18.89
C ALA A 560 -15.45 -17.19 18.12
N GLU A 561 -16.49 -17.74 17.45
CA GLU A 561 -16.34 -18.95 16.64
C GLU A 561 -15.43 -18.73 15.42
N ILE A 562 -15.64 -17.64 14.68
CA ILE A 562 -14.73 -17.24 13.60
C ILE A 562 -13.31 -17.03 14.15
N GLY A 563 -13.19 -16.33 15.29
CA GLY A 563 -11.89 -16.16 15.97
C GLY A 563 -11.20 -17.48 16.28
N ARG A 564 -11.98 -18.53 16.64
CA ARG A 564 -11.47 -19.87 16.92
C ARG A 564 -10.99 -20.57 15.65
N GLN A 565 -11.75 -20.48 14.58
CA GLN A 565 -11.40 -21.08 13.28
C GLN A 565 -10.13 -20.47 12.65
N ILE A 566 -9.86 -19.19 12.91
CA ILE A 566 -8.66 -18.50 12.40
C ILE A 566 -7.49 -18.50 13.40
N GLY A 567 -7.60 -19.19 14.55
CA GLY A 567 -6.54 -19.27 15.55
C GLY A 567 -6.36 -18.03 16.43
N LEU A 568 -7.25 -17.04 16.35
CA LEU A 568 -7.20 -15.81 17.15
C LEU A 568 -7.83 -15.96 18.53
N TRP A 569 -8.80 -16.85 18.70
CA TRP A 569 -9.56 -17.07 19.93
C TRP A 569 -9.38 -18.49 20.44
N GLY A 570 -9.06 -18.64 21.73
CA GLY A 570 -8.87 -19.93 22.40
C GLY A 570 -9.28 -19.91 23.87
N GLU A 571 -9.14 -21.04 24.55
CA GLU A 571 -9.50 -21.23 25.97
C GLU A 571 -8.73 -20.31 26.95
N HIS A 572 -7.67 -19.66 26.47
CA HIS A 572 -6.84 -18.75 27.29
C HIS A 572 -7.38 -17.32 27.36
N HIS A 573 -8.40 -16.99 26.55
CA HIS A 573 -8.99 -15.66 26.51
C HIS A 573 -10.15 -15.57 27.50
N ASP A 574 -10.12 -14.55 28.33
CA ASP A 574 -11.16 -14.24 29.31
C ASP A 574 -12.18 -13.20 28.79
N ASP A 575 -13.14 -12.86 29.61
CA ASP A 575 -14.18 -11.88 29.31
C ASP A 575 -13.63 -10.46 29.03
N ARG A 576 -12.35 -10.19 29.33
CA ARG A 576 -11.71 -8.92 29.02
C ARG A 576 -11.35 -8.80 27.55
N ALA A 577 -11.13 -9.91 26.87
CA ALA A 577 -10.72 -9.97 25.48
C ALA A 577 -11.90 -9.84 24.48
N ILE A 578 -13.15 -9.93 24.95
CA ILE A 578 -14.36 -9.74 24.13
C ILE A 578 -15.28 -8.70 24.78
N ILE A 579 -15.93 -7.88 23.97
CA ILE A 579 -16.89 -6.87 24.42
C ILE A 579 -17.94 -6.65 23.33
N THR A 580 -19.15 -6.23 23.72
CA THR A 580 -20.17 -5.79 22.77
C THR A 580 -20.12 -4.28 22.53
N GLY A 581 -20.61 -3.81 21.38
CA GLY A 581 -20.66 -2.38 21.03
C GLY A 581 -21.33 -1.52 22.11
N PRO A 582 -22.54 -1.86 22.60
CA PRO A 582 -23.21 -1.13 23.69
C PRO A 582 -22.37 -1.06 24.98
N GLU A 583 -21.71 -2.16 25.37
CA GLU A 583 -20.82 -2.16 26.53
C GLU A 583 -19.59 -1.30 26.29
N PHE A 584 -19.00 -1.36 25.08
CA PHE A 584 -17.85 -0.55 24.69
C PHE A 584 -18.17 0.95 24.66
N GLU A 585 -19.39 1.33 24.23
CA GLU A 585 -19.85 2.71 24.27
C GLU A 585 -20.01 3.23 25.71
N ALA A 586 -20.49 2.37 26.62
CA ALA A 586 -20.72 2.73 28.01
C ALA A 586 -19.42 2.96 28.82
N LEU A 587 -18.28 2.44 28.34
CA LEU A 587 -16.98 2.66 28.98
C LEU A 587 -16.51 4.11 28.82
N SER A 588 -15.89 4.66 29.86
CA SER A 588 -15.17 5.92 29.77
C SER A 588 -13.92 5.81 28.89
N ASP A 589 -13.38 6.91 28.43
CA ASP A 589 -12.17 6.92 27.59
C ASP A 589 -10.93 6.35 28.34
N GLU A 590 -10.85 6.53 29.65
CA GLU A 590 -9.78 5.94 30.46
C GLU A 590 -9.92 4.41 30.54
N GLU A 591 -11.13 3.88 30.76
CA GLU A 591 -11.38 2.43 30.78
C GLU A 591 -11.11 1.79 29.43
N VAL A 592 -11.50 2.43 28.31
CA VAL A 592 -11.19 1.95 26.97
C VAL A 592 -9.68 1.98 26.74
N TYR A 593 -8.99 3.06 27.15
CA TYR A 593 -7.55 3.19 27.02
C TYR A 593 -6.80 2.07 27.76
N ASP A 594 -7.26 1.67 28.95
CA ASP A 594 -6.63 0.58 29.72
C ASP A 594 -6.91 -0.82 29.16
N ARG A 595 -8.08 -1.03 28.57
CA ARG A 595 -8.53 -2.35 28.09
C ARG A 595 -8.17 -2.62 26.63
N VAL A 596 -7.94 -1.59 25.80
CA VAL A 596 -7.88 -1.70 24.35
C VAL A 596 -6.82 -2.68 23.83
N ASN A 597 -5.72 -2.86 24.54
CA ASN A 597 -4.69 -3.82 24.13
C ASN A 597 -5.11 -5.27 24.36
N ASP A 598 -5.88 -5.54 25.41
CA ASP A 598 -6.35 -6.89 25.77
C ASP A 598 -7.51 -7.33 24.86
N LEU A 599 -8.28 -6.38 24.31
CA LEU A 599 -9.40 -6.67 23.44
C LEU A 599 -8.95 -7.37 22.16
N LYS A 600 -9.63 -8.49 21.83
CA LYS A 600 -9.48 -9.24 20.58
C LYS A 600 -10.72 -9.14 19.70
N ILE A 601 -11.89 -9.03 20.32
CA ILE A 601 -13.18 -9.06 19.63
C ILE A 601 -14.09 -7.94 20.16
N ILE A 602 -14.63 -7.11 19.24
CA ILE A 602 -15.77 -6.23 19.49
C ILE A 602 -16.92 -6.73 18.63
N ALA A 603 -17.96 -7.27 19.27
CA ALA A 603 -19.15 -7.79 18.65
C ALA A 603 -20.27 -6.74 18.65
N ARG A 604 -21.21 -6.79 17.71
CA ARG A 604 -22.28 -5.79 17.54
C ARG A 604 -21.76 -4.36 17.51
N ALA A 605 -20.56 -4.18 16.93
CA ALA A 605 -19.91 -2.89 16.80
C ALA A 605 -20.65 -2.00 15.79
N ARG A 606 -20.81 -0.73 16.15
CA ARG A 606 -21.30 0.33 15.26
C ARG A 606 -20.12 1.02 14.58
N PRO A 607 -20.33 1.80 13.52
CA PRO A 607 -19.27 2.55 12.84
C PRO A 607 -18.42 3.43 13.77
N LEU A 608 -19.07 4.10 14.72
CA LEU A 608 -18.39 4.97 15.70
C LEU A 608 -17.55 4.17 16.72
N ASP A 609 -17.98 2.95 17.08
CA ASP A 609 -17.21 2.07 17.97
C ASP A 609 -15.91 1.62 17.29
N LYS A 610 -15.97 1.30 15.97
CA LYS A 610 -14.80 1.00 15.15
C LYS A 610 -13.82 2.17 15.12
N LYS A 611 -14.31 3.38 14.89
CA LYS A 611 -13.50 4.61 14.90
C LYS A 611 -12.86 4.86 16.27
N ARG A 612 -13.63 4.77 17.37
CA ARG A 612 -13.15 5.00 18.73
C ARG A 612 -12.04 4.01 19.12
N LEU A 613 -12.18 2.75 18.72
CA LEU A 613 -11.14 1.72 18.92
C LEU A 613 -9.82 2.15 18.25
N VAL A 614 -9.90 2.56 16.99
CA VAL A 614 -8.74 2.99 16.20
C VAL A 614 -8.05 4.19 16.85
N GLU A 615 -8.79 5.24 17.20
CA GLU A 615 -8.27 6.43 17.86
C GLU A 615 -7.59 6.11 19.20
N THR A 616 -8.17 5.19 19.98
CA THR A 616 -7.60 4.81 21.28
C THR A 616 -6.33 3.99 21.12
N LEU A 617 -6.27 3.06 20.16
CA LEU A 617 -5.06 2.33 19.81
C LEU A 617 -3.94 3.26 19.34
N GLN A 618 -4.28 4.28 18.55
CA GLN A 618 -3.32 5.32 18.12
C GLN A 618 -2.79 6.14 19.29
N LYS A 619 -3.66 6.52 20.25
CA LYS A 619 -3.23 7.20 21.49
C LYS A 619 -2.31 6.33 22.34
N ARG A 620 -2.42 5.00 22.28
CA ARG A 620 -1.50 4.02 22.89
C ARG A 620 -0.18 3.87 22.13
N GLY A 621 0.04 4.62 21.04
CA GLY A 621 1.24 4.54 20.22
C GLY A 621 1.26 3.37 19.24
N GLN A 622 0.13 2.68 19.05
CA GLN A 622 0.03 1.60 18.06
C GLN A 622 -0.09 2.17 16.64
N VAL A 623 0.52 1.48 15.68
CA VAL A 623 0.32 1.76 14.25
C VAL A 623 -0.80 0.85 13.76
N VAL A 624 -1.97 1.44 13.49
CA VAL A 624 -3.21 0.70 13.24
C VAL A 624 -3.51 0.66 11.75
N ALA A 625 -3.69 -0.56 11.23
CA ALA A 625 -4.33 -0.81 9.95
C ALA A 625 -5.78 -1.26 10.19
N VAL A 626 -6.70 -0.85 9.33
CA VAL A 626 -8.12 -1.25 9.41
C VAL A 626 -8.52 -1.86 8.08
N THR A 627 -9.22 -3.00 8.11
CA THR A 627 -9.85 -3.56 6.92
C THR A 627 -11.36 -3.37 6.96
N GLY A 628 -11.97 -3.16 5.81
CA GLY A 628 -13.42 -3.07 5.69
C GLY A 628 -13.87 -3.10 4.24
N ASP A 629 -15.12 -3.48 3.99
CA ASP A 629 -15.74 -3.56 2.67
C ASP A 629 -17.03 -2.72 2.56
N GLY A 630 -17.58 -2.28 3.69
CA GLY A 630 -18.84 -1.56 3.78
C GLY A 630 -18.70 -0.05 4.02
N THR A 631 -19.80 0.66 3.81
CA THR A 631 -19.94 2.09 4.14
C THR A 631 -19.77 2.36 5.63
N ASN A 632 -20.16 1.39 6.47
CA ASN A 632 -20.01 1.43 7.93
C ASN A 632 -18.55 1.43 8.40
N ASP A 633 -17.61 1.02 7.54
CA ASP A 633 -16.18 0.97 7.85
C ASP A 633 -15.45 2.26 7.49
N ALA A 634 -16.01 3.08 6.62
CA ALA A 634 -15.38 4.29 6.09
C ALA A 634 -14.82 5.24 7.17
N PRO A 635 -15.52 5.53 8.29
CA PRO A 635 -14.96 6.38 9.34
C PRO A 635 -13.72 5.78 10.00
N ALA A 636 -13.66 4.46 10.18
CA ALA A 636 -12.53 3.77 10.75
C ALA A 636 -11.36 3.67 9.75
N LEU A 637 -11.66 3.37 8.47
CA LEU A 637 -10.68 3.33 7.37
C LEU A 637 -9.96 4.67 7.22
N LYS A 638 -10.71 5.79 7.25
CA LYS A 638 -10.17 7.15 7.13
C LYS A 638 -9.35 7.57 8.36
N THR A 639 -9.71 7.09 9.55
CA THR A 639 -9.04 7.44 10.81
C THR A 639 -7.77 6.61 11.02
N ALA A 640 -7.68 5.42 10.45
CA ALA A 640 -6.54 4.52 10.58
C ALA A 640 -5.24 5.13 10.04
N HIS A 641 -4.10 4.61 10.45
CA HIS A 641 -2.83 4.94 9.81
C HIS A 641 -2.75 4.35 8.40
N VAL A 642 -3.39 3.20 8.17
CA VAL A 642 -3.58 2.61 6.85
C VAL A 642 -4.99 2.01 6.77
N GLY A 643 -5.83 2.57 5.92
CA GLY A 643 -7.12 2.00 5.56
C GLY A 643 -6.97 0.99 4.42
N LEU A 644 -7.54 -0.21 4.58
CA LEU A 644 -7.48 -1.31 3.62
C LEU A 644 -8.91 -1.69 3.19
N SER A 645 -9.28 -1.41 1.95
CA SER A 645 -10.57 -1.85 1.41
C SER A 645 -10.42 -3.16 0.65
N MET A 646 -11.48 -3.97 0.64
CA MET A 646 -11.55 -5.16 -0.21
C MET A 646 -11.90 -4.77 -1.65
N GLY A 647 -11.51 -5.58 -2.63
CA GLY A 647 -11.77 -5.33 -4.05
C GLY A 647 -13.26 -5.31 -4.39
N ASP A 648 -14.05 -6.18 -3.73
CA ASP A 648 -15.51 -6.23 -3.85
C ASP A 648 -16.22 -5.24 -2.91
N GLY A 649 -15.46 -4.45 -2.13
CA GLY A 649 -16.01 -3.46 -1.22
C GLY A 649 -16.71 -2.31 -1.96
N THR A 650 -17.55 -1.57 -1.22
CA THR A 650 -18.26 -0.41 -1.75
C THR A 650 -17.30 0.69 -2.19
N SER A 651 -17.72 1.54 -3.13
CA SER A 651 -16.92 2.69 -3.57
C SER A 651 -16.53 3.59 -2.39
N VAL A 652 -17.44 3.74 -1.41
CA VAL A 652 -17.21 4.49 -0.16
C VAL A 652 -16.03 3.92 0.64
N ALA A 653 -15.99 2.60 0.81
CA ALA A 653 -14.90 1.94 1.53
C ALA A 653 -13.58 2.08 0.78
N LYS A 654 -13.60 1.89 -0.56
CA LYS A 654 -12.43 2.02 -1.42
C LYS A 654 -11.85 3.43 -1.37
N GLU A 655 -12.69 4.47 -1.45
CA GLU A 655 -12.24 5.85 -1.43
C GLU A 655 -11.72 6.28 -0.06
N ALA A 656 -12.33 5.78 1.03
CA ALA A 656 -11.85 6.03 2.39
C ALA A 656 -10.52 5.32 2.69
N SER A 657 -10.12 4.34 1.87
CA SER A 657 -8.93 3.52 2.06
C SER A 657 -7.67 4.11 1.43
N ASP A 658 -6.51 3.63 1.88
CA ASP A 658 -5.20 3.97 1.34
C ASP A 658 -4.67 2.88 0.41
N ILE A 659 -5.14 1.64 0.59
CA ILE A 659 -4.79 0.47 -0.24
C ILE A 659 -6.08 -0.34 -0.50
N THR A 660 -6.29 -0.79 -1.73
CA THR A 660 -7.37 -1.71 -2.09
C THR A 660 -6.80 -3.11 -2.35
N ILE A 661 -7.38 -4.13 -1.70
CA ILE A 661 -6.99 -5.54 -1.83
C ILE A 661 -7.79 -6.14 -3.00
N THR A 662 -7.22 -6.13 -4.19
CA THR A 662 -7.93 -6.45 -5.45
C THR A 662 -8.32 -7.93 -5.59
N ASP A 663 -7.65 -8.82 -4.89
CA ASP A 663 -7.91 -10.27 -4.89
C ASP A 663 -8.80 -10.72 -3.72
N ASN A 664 -9.29 -9.80 -2.92
CA ASN A 664 -10.10 -10.05 -1.71
C ASN A 664 -9.46 -11.04 -0.72
N SER A 665 -8.16 -11.23 -0.77
CA SER A 665 -7.42 -12.20 0.05
C SER A 665 -6.78 -11.53 1.27
N PHE A 666 -7.03 -12.04 2.46
CA PHE A 666 -6.42 -11.55 3.69
C PHE A 666 -4.89 -11.75 3.67
N SER A 667 -4.39 -12.78 2.97
CA SER A 667 -2.96 -13.02 2.81
C SER A 667 -2.25 -11.89 2.04
N SER A 668 -2.97 -11.12 1.21
CA SER A 668 -2.43 -9.93 0.55
C SER A 668 -2.07 -8.82 1.54
N ILE A 669 -2.74 -8.76 2.70
CA ILE A 669 -2.42 -7.84 3.79
C ILE A 669 -1.06 -8.17 4.39
N GLY A 670 -0.79 -9.45 4.66
CA GLY A 670 0.54 -9.92 5.08
C GLY A 670 1.62 -9.56 4.05
N ARG A 671 1.34 -9.76 2.76
CA ARG A 671 2.24 -9.35 1.66
C ARG A 671 2.48 -7.83 1.64
N ALA A 672 1.45 -7.02 1.90
CA ALA A 672 1.62 -5.56 1.99
C ALA A 672 2.55 -5.16 3.16
N VAL A 673 2.41 -5.80 4.33
CA VAL A 673 3.35 -5.61 5.46
C VAL A 673 4.76 -6.01 5.06
N MET A 674 4.94 -7.18 4.44
CA MET A 674 6.24 -7.67 3.98
C MET A 674 6.93 -6.68 3.04
N TRP A 675 6.20 -6.14 2.06
CA TRP A 675 6.75 -5.15 1.13
C TRP A 675 7.05 -3.82 1.82
N GLY A 676 6.24 -3.36 2.74
CA GLY A 676 6.48 -2.15 3.53
C GLY A 676 7.73 -2.27 4.41
N ARG A 677 7.94 -3.41 5.06
CA ARG A 677 9.15 -3.72 5.84
C ARG A 677 10.40 -3.80 4.94
N SER A 678 10.26 -4.45 3.78
CA SER A 678 11.34 -4.55 2.79
C SER A 678 11.74 -3.17 2.24
N LEU A 679 10.77 -2.31 1.94
CA LEU A 679 11.00 -0.92 1.54
C LEU A 679 11.92 -0.20 2.54
N TYR A 680 11.57 -0.23 3.81
CA TYR A 680 12.32 0.42 4.86
C TYR A 680 13.75 -0.14 4.99
N GLN A 681 13.91 -1.47 4.97
CA GLN A 681 15.23 -2.12 4.99
C GLN A 681 16.08 -1.73 3.78
N ASN A 682 15.50 -1.61 2.60
CA ASN A 682 16.22 -1.21 1.39
C ASN A 682 16.74 0.23 1.50
N ILE A 683 15.93 1.14 2.07
CA ILE A 683 16.35 2.51 2.37
C ILE A 683 17.48 2.52 3.41
N GLN A 684 17.38 1.72 4.48
CA GLN A 684 18.46 1.59 5.48
C GLN A 684 19.76 1.07 4.87
N ARG A 685 19.69 0.09 3.96
CA ARG A 685 20.87 -0.43 3.24
C ARG A 685 21.53 0.64 2.39
N PHE A 686 20.76 1.47 1.73
CA PHE A 686 21.26 2.60 0.96
C PHE A 686 21.91 3.64 1.87
N ILE A 687 21.23 4.04 2.96
CA ILE A 687 21.80 4.99 3.94
C ILE A 687 23.09 4.45 4.56
N LEU A 688 23.14 3.18 4.91
CA LEU A 688 24.35 2.53 5.44
C LEU A 688 25.51 2.65 4.45
N PHE A 689 25.26 2.36 3.17
CA PHE A 689 26.23 2.48 2.09
C PHE A 689 26.70 3.93 1.93
N GLN A 690 25.78 4.85 1.69
CA GLN A 690 26.03 6.26 1.45
C GLN A 690 26.79 6.93 2.59
N MET A 691 26.36 6.72 3.84
CA MET A 691 27.01 7.32 5.00
C MET A 691 28.44 6.78 5.21
N THR A 692 28.69 5.52 4.87
CA THR A 692 30.04 4.94 4.91
C THR A 692 30.96 5.61 3.91
N VAL A 693 30.47 5.87 2.68
CA VAL A 693 31.19 6.62 1.64
C VAL A 693 31.52 8.02 2.14
N ASN A 694 30.52 8.75 2.63
CA ASN A 694 30.67 10.15 3.04
C ASN A 694 31.63 10.30 4.23
N VAL A 695 31.58 9.40 5.22
CA VAL A 695 32.52 9.41 6.35
C VAL A 695 33.96 9.22 5.88
N ALA A 696 34.24 8.23 5.03
CA ALA A 696 35.57 7.98 4.52
C ALA A 696 36.11 9.18 3.71
N ALA A 697 35.25 9.71 2.81
CA ALA A 697 35.64 10.81 1.94
C ALA A 697 35.81 12.15 2.70
N CYS A 698 34.92 12.47 3.65
CA CYS A 698 35.07 13.67 4.47
C CYS A 698 36.38 13.65 5.28
N PHE A 699 36.72 12.50 5.89
CA PHE A 699 37.95 12.41 6.68
C PHE A 699 39.22 12.43 5.84
N ILE A 700 39.20 11.83 4.62
CA ILE A 700 40.43 11.88 3.78
C ILE A 700 40.66 13.27 3.21
N VAL A 701 39.61 14.01 2.82
CA VAL A 701 39.75 15.41 2.36
C VAL A 701 40.18 16.31 3.53
N LEU A 702 39.60 16.10 4.73
CA LEU A 702 40.02 16.80 5.94
C LEU A 702 41.51 16.55 6.28
N ALA A 703 41.94 15.29 6.25
CA ALA A 703 43.31 14.91 6.52
C ALA A 703 44.30 15.54 5.51
N GLY A 704 43.99 15.46 4.19
CA GLY A 704 44.77 16.10 3.13
C GLY A 704 44.90 17.62 3.31
N ALA A 705 43.81 18.27 3.73
CA ALA A 705 43.83 19.71 4.01
C ALA A 705 44.86 20.12 5.08
N PHE A 706 45.09 19.29 6.10
CA PHE A 706 46.03 19.54 7.19
C PHE A 706 47.43 18.95 6.95
N MET A 707 47.61 17.99 6.04
CA MET A 707 48.91 17.48 5.63
C MET A 707 49.65 18.45 4.69
N GLY A 708 48.92 19.46 4.16
CA GLY A 708 49.50 20.45 3.25
C GLY A 708 49.58 19.98 1.81
N THR A 709 48.95 18.83 1.53
CA THR A 709 48.87 18.26 0.18
C THR A 709 47.80 18.93 -0.65
N ASP A 710 47.90 18.82 -1.98
CA ASP A 710 46.75 19.02 -2.87
C ASP A 710 45.64 18.04 -2.49
N SER A 711 44.37 18.43 -2.69
CA SER A 711 43.25 17.60 -2.30
C SER A 711 43.43 16.19 -2.87
N PRO A 712 43.45 15.11 -2.03
CA PRO A 712 43.62 13.73 -2.47
C PRO A 712 42.51 13.26 -3.39
N LEU A 713 41.33 13.89 -3.29
CA LEU A 713 40.15 13.68 -4.14
C LEU A 713 39.67 15.05 -4.64
N THR A 714 39.50 15.20 -5.95
CA THR A 714 39.03 16.45 -6.55
C THR A 714 37.52 16.59 -6.50
N VAL A 715 37.03 17.83 -6.65
CA VAL A 715 35.57 18.11 -6.69
C VAL A 715 34.88 17.29 -7.78
N THR A 716 35.46 17.20 -8.98
CA THR A 716 34.91 16.45 -10.11
C THR A 716 34.83 14.93 -9.86
N GLN A 717 35.88 14.39 -9.22
CA GLN A 717 35.87 12.97 -8.80
C GLN A 717 34.79 12.69 -7.76
N MET A 718 34.61 13.57 -6.79
CA MET A 718 33.58 13.42 -5.78
C MET A 718 32.15 13.62 -6.33
N LEU A 719 31.99 14.51 -7.29
CA LEU A 719 30.73 14.63 -8.03
C LEU A 719 30.36 13.33 -8.78
N TRP A 720 31.35 12.65 -9.38
CA TRP A 720 31.13 11.33 -9.97
C TRP A 720 30.62 10.32 -8.92
N VAL A 721 31.27 10.27 -7.78
CA VAL A 721 30.90 9.32 -6.71
C VAL A 721 29.52 9.63 -6.15
N ASN A 722 29.32 10.85 -5.65
CA ASN A 722 28.10 11.19 -4.91
C ASN A 722 26.86 11.36 -5.80
N LEU A 723 27.03 11.86 -7.03
CA LEU A 723 25.89 12.17 -7.89
C LEU A 723 25.57 11.03 -8.85
N ILE A 724 26.55 10.39 -9.44
CA ILE A 724 26.35 9.38 -10.48
C ILE A 724 26.39 7.98 -9.87
N MET A 725 27.46 7.61 -9.19
CA MET A 725 27.60 6.28 -8.60
C MET A 725 26.53 6.02 -7.53
N ASP A 726 26.25 6.99 -6.66
CA ASP A 726 25.26 6.86 -5.60
C ASP A 726 23.83 6.80 -6.15
N THR A 727 23.52 7.47 -7.26
CA THR A 727 22.29 7.33 -8.00
C THR A 727 22.07 5.89 -8.46
N PHE A 728 23.08 5.29 -9.07
CA PHE A 728 23.01 3.89 -9.50
C PHE A 728 22.97 2.93 -8.29
N ALA A 729 23.70 3.22 -7.22
CA ALA A 729 23.66 2.47 -5.97
C ALA A 729 22.25 2.51 -5.33
N ALA A 730 21.62 3.69 -5.31
CA ALA A 730 20.24 3.87 -4.86
C ALA A 730 19.28 2.98 -5.63
N MET A 731 19.37 2.98 -6.96
CA MET A 731 18.53 2.15 -7.83
C MET A 731 18.80 0.64 -7.60
N ALA A 732 20.06 0.24 -7.42
CA ALA A 732 20.44 -1.14 -7.15
C ALA A 732 19.86 -1.66 -5.83
N LEU A 733 20.01 -0.87 -4.76
CA LEU A 733 19.57 -1.25 -3.41
C LEU A 733 18.06 -1.10 -3.22
N ALA A 734 17.40 -0.12 -3.89
CA ALA A 734 15.97 0.05 -3.90
C ALA A 734 15.21 -1.13 -4.55
N SER A 735 15.82 -1.80 -5.52
CA SER A 735 15.20 -2.89 -6.28
C SER A 735 15.32 -4.27 -5.62
N LEU A 736 15.91 -4.38 -4.44
CA LEU A 736 16.13 -5.67 -3.77
C LEU A 736 14.81 -6.34 -3.36
N PRO A 737 14.73 -7.69 -3.46
CA PRO A 737 13.59 -8.45 -2.96
C PRO A 737 13.54 -8.43 -1.41
N PRO A 738 12.37 -8.73 -0.80
CA PRO A 738 12.27 -8.89 0.64
C PRO A 738 13.18 -10.03 1.12
N ALA A 739 13.76 -9.85 2.30
CA ALA A 739 14.47 -10.92 2.97
C ALA A 739 13.45 -11.90 3.58
N GLU A 740 13.73 -13.21 3.55
CA GLU A 740 12.86 -14.24 4.16
C GLU A 740 12.56 -13.96 5.64
N ARG A 741 13.49 -13.35 6.34
CA ARG A 741 13.37 -13.03 7.75
C ARG A 741 12.44 -11.85 8.07
N VAL A 742 12.04 -11.07 7.11
CA VAL A 742 11.34 -9.79 7.34
C VAL A 742 10.00 -9.93 8.08
N MET A 743 9.33 -11.09 7.92
CA MET A 743 8.07 -11.39 8.61
C MET A 743 8.27 -12.06 9.99
N HIS A 744 9.51 -12.35 10.39
CA HIS A 744 9.83 -12.84 11.73
C HIS A 744 10.40 -11.75 12.65
N ASP A 745 10.68 -10.55 12.09
CA ASP A 745 11.13 -9.41 12.87
C ASP A 745 9.91 -8.71 13.51
N LYS A 746 10.09 -8.15 14.72
CA LYS A 746 9.05 -7.34 15.38
C LYS A 746 8.81 -6.04 14.61
N PRO A 747 7.59 -5.47 14.67
CA PRO A 747 7.31 -4.17 14.11
C PRO A 747 8.26 -3.10 14.68
N ARG A 748 8.69 -2.17 13.82
CA ARG A 748 9.54 -1.05 14.26
C ARG A 748 8.70 0.01 14.99
N ASP A 749 9.33 0.73 15.91
CA ASP A 749 8.75 1.96 16.44
C ASP A 749 8.69 3.02 15.32
N ARG A 750 7.52 3.61 15.10
CA ARG A 750 7.28 4.65 14.09
C ARG A 750 8.20 5.87 14.26
N ASN A 751 8.53 6.23 15.52
CA ASN A 751 9.33 7.39 15.85
C ASN A 751 10.83 7.08 15.92
N ALA A 752 11.23 5.81 15.79
CA ALA A 752 12.64 5.42 15.82
C ALA A 752 13.40 6.08 14.67
N PHE A 753 14.56 6.66 14.98
CA PHE A 753 15.43 7.26 13.98
C PHE A 753 15.93 6.20 12.99
N ILE A 754 15.97 6.52 11.69
CA ILE A 754 16.26 5.55 10.63
C ILE A 754 17.64 4.91 10.77
N ILE A 755 18.61 5.62 11.35
CA ILE A 755 19.95 5.11 11.70
C ILE A 755 19.90 4.58 13.13
N ASP A 756 19.80 3.28 13.27
CA ASP A 756 19.89 2.61 14.57
C ASP A 756 21.33 2.56 15.12
N GLY A 757 21.48 2.13 16.39
CA GLY A 757 22.80 2.02 17.03
C GLY A 757 23.74 1.04 16.33
N GLY A 758 23.21 -0.01 15.71
CA GLY A 758 23.98 -0.99 14.93
C GLY A 758 24.50 -0.38 13.64
N MET A 759 23.65 0.33 12.90
CA MET A 759 24.02 1.05 11.68
C MET A 759 25.08 2.12 11.99
N LYS A 760 24.86 2.94 13.03
CA LYS A 760 25.82 3.99 13.42
C LYS A 760 27.19 3.41 13.69
N ARG A 761 27.26 2.32 14.46
CA ARG A 761 28.53 1.63 14.73
C ARG A 761 29.17 1.09 13.45
N MET A 762 28.38 0.50 12.55
CA MET A 762 28.90 -0.06 11.29
C MET A 762 29.40 1.04 10.36
N ILE A 763 28.67 2.15 10.21
CA ILE A 763 29.10 3.32 9.42
C ILE A 763 30.45 3.86 9.92
N LEU A 764 30.57 4.11 11.22
CA LEU A 764 31.79 4.69 11.80
C LEU A 764 32.99 3.73 11.74
N VAL A 765 32.77 2.44 12.00
CA VAL A 765 33.86 1.44 11.96
C VAL A 765 34.31 1.21 10.51
N THR A 766 33.40 0.96 9.59
CA THR A 766 33.74 0.68 8.19
C THR A 766 34.31 1.92 7.51
N GLY A 767 33.66 3.09 7.68
CA GLY A 767 34.13 4.37 7.14
C GLY A 767 35.49 4.76 7.73
N GLY A 768 35.70 4.51 9.04
CA GLY A 768 37.02 4.74 9.70
C GLY A 768 38.11 3.82 9.17
N ILE A 769 37.82 2.53 8.93
CA ILE A 769 38.76 1.59 8.31
C ILE A 769 39.09 2.05 6.88
N PHE A 770 38.12 2.46 6.08
CA PHE A 770 38.34 2.96 4.73
C PHE A 770 39.19 4.22 4.74
N PHE A 771 38.90 5.13 5.67
CA PHE A 771 39.73 6.34 5.88
C PHE A 771 41.16 5.98 6.17
N LEU A 772 41.46 5.07 7.12
CA LEU A 772 42.80 4.67 7.48
C LEU A 772 43.55 4.00 6.31
N LEU A 773 42.86 3.14 5.54
CA LEU A 773 43.46 2.53 4.35
C LEU A 773 43.80 3.57 3.28
N LEU A 774 42.91 4.52 3.03
CA LEU A 774 43.12 5.62 2.11
C LEU A 774 44.24 6.56 2.59
N LEU A 775 44.25 6.92 3.88
CA LEU A 775 45.28 7.77 4.46
C LEU A 775 46.66 7.13 4.32
N GLY A 776 46.78 5.85 4.62
CA GLY A 776 48.01 5.09 4.43
C GLY A 776 48.45 5.05 2.97
N PHE A 777 47.51 4.88 2.05
CA PHE A 777 47.84 4.86 0.62
C PHE A 777 48.22 6.26 0.10
N VAL A 778 47.51 7.32 0.51
CA VAL A 778 47.89 8.72 0.20
C VAL A 778 49.28 9.05 0.74
N TYR A 779 49.57 8.65 2.00
CA TYR A 779 50.87 8.87 2.60
C TYR A 779 52.02 8.22 1.80
N VAL A 780 51.79 6.97 1.31
CA VAL A 780 52.81 6.27 0.48
C VAL A 780 52.97 6.99 -0.86
N CYS A 781 51.88 7.35 -1.56
CA CYS A 781 51.95 8.09 -2.84
C CYS A 781 52.64 9.46 -2.69
N GLU A 782 52.45 10.15 -1.58
CA GLU A 782 53.05 11.47 -1.32
C GLU A 782 54.56 11.41 -1.03
N HIS A 783 55.06 10.34 -0.42
CA HIS A 783 56.42 10.18 0.01
C HIS A 783 57.24 9.21 -0.86
N ALA A 784 56.67 8.64 -1.91
CA ALA A 784 57.35 7.78 -2.84
C ALA A 784 56.76 7.96 -4.26
N ASP A 785 57.62 7.97 -5.29
CA ASP A 785 57.19 8.02 -6.68
C ASP A 785 56.59 6.67 -7.11
N VAL A 786 55.26 6.58 -7.13
CA VAL A 786 54.55 5.35 -7.51
C VAL A 786 54.26 5.37 -9.01
N THR A 787 55.12 4.73 -9.77
CA THR A 787 54.95 4.59 -11.24
C THR A 787 54.16 3.35 -11.64
N SER A 788 54.12 2.30 -10.82
CA SER A 788 53.27 1.12 -10.97
C SER A 788 53.00 0.48 -9.61
N LEU A 789 51.83 -0.08 -9.44
CA LEU A 789 51.45 -0.82 -8.22
C LEU A 789 52.22 -2.14 -8.06
N THR A 790 52.83 -2.66 -9.14
CA THR A 790 53.66 -3.86 -9.06
C THR A 790 54.95 -3.63 -8.23
N ASP A 791 55.45 -2.40 -8.20
CA ASP A 791 56.69 -2.04 -7.56
C ASP A 791 56.51 -1.58 -6.10
N LEU A 792 55.30 -1.68 -5.56
CA LEU A 792 54.93 -1.20 -4.23
C LEU A 792 55.81 -1.81 -3.12
N CYS A 793 56.37 -2.99 -3.33
CA CYS A 793 57.21 -3.68 -2.38
C CYS A 793 58.68 -3.15 -2.36
N ASP A 794 59.11 -2.44 -3.43
CA ASP A 794 60.46 -1.97 -3.61
C ASP A 794 60.59 -0.44 -3.46
N LEU A 795 59.55 0.26 -3.05
CA LEU A 795 59.48 1.71 -2.93
C LEU A 795 60.38 2.23 -1.80
N GLN A 796 61.14 3.30 -2.13
CA GLN A 796 61.92 4.07 -1.13
C GLN A 796 61.09 5.28 -0.67
N LEU A 797 60.67 5.28 0.59
CA LEU A 797 59.99 6.41 1.22
C LEU A 797 60.93 7.60 1.38
N GLY A 798 60.47 8.81 1.08
CA GLY A 798 61.17 10.07 1.24
C GLY A 798 61.65 10.70 -0.07
N THR A 799 61.34 10.10 -1.21
CA THR A 799 61.77 10.58 -2.57
C THR A 799 60.62 11.30 -3.32
N GLY A 800 59.38 11.27 -2.81
CA GLY A 800 58.19 11.84 -3.51
C GLY A 800 58.17 13.37 -3.47
N ALA A 801 57.67 13.99 -4.52
CA ALA A 801 57.58 15.45 -4.73
C ALA A 801 56.11 15.96 -4.74
N GLY A 802 55.21 15.30 -4.09
CA GLY A 802 53.79 15.58 -4.09
C GLY A 802 53.03 14.57 -4.95
N LEU A 803 51.69 14.70 -5.06
CA LEU A 803 50.80 13.75 -5.77
C LEU A 803 50.81 14.03 -7.28
N SER A 804 51.30 13.10 -8.07
CA SER A 804 51.20 13.09 -9.52
C SER A 804 49.76 12.76 -9.99
N ASP A 805 49.39 13.08 -11.23
CA ASP A 805 48.06 12.74 -11.77
C ASP A 805 47.83 11.21 -11.88
N LEU A 806 48.88 10.43 -12.02
CA LEU A 806 48.82 8.98 -11.97
C LEU A 806 48.44 8.48 -10.57
N GLU A 807 49.08 9.01 -9.56
CA GLU A 807 48.83 8.69 -8.13
C GLU A 807 47.42 9.12 -7.71
N LYS A 808 46.95 10.31 -8.17
CA LYS A 808 45.56 10.72 -8.00
C LYS A 808 44.58 9.72 -8.62
N SER A 809 44.92 9.17 -9.81
CA SER A 809 44.13 8.13 -10.46
C SER A 809 44.10 6.83 -9.65
N TYR A 810 45.22 6.43 -9.05
CA TYR A 810 45.27 5.28 -8.14
C TYR A 810 44.41 5.49 -6.89
N ILE A 811 44.55 6.64 -6.22
CA ILE A 811 43.80 6.99 -5.00
C ILE A 811 42.28 6.99 -5.30
N PHE A 812 41.89 7.67 -6.38
CA PHE A 812 40.50 7.74 -6.79
C PHE A 812 39.92 6.35 -7.11
N THR A 813 40.65 5.55 -7.91
CA THR A 813 40.17 4.19 -8.26
C THR A 813 40.15 3.28 -7.04
N PHE A 814 41.15 3.35 -6.16
CA PHE A 814 41.14 2.61 -4.90
C PHE A 814 39.94 2.96 -4.03
N PHE A 815 39.62 4.25 -3.87
CA PHE A 815 38.45 4.73 -3.15
C PHE A 815 37.15 4.16 -3.74
N VAL A 816 36.93 4.26 -5.05
CA VAL A 816 35.73 3.78 -5.71
C VAL A 816 35.60 2.25 -5.61
N MET A 817 36.71 1.51 -5.75
CA MET A 817 36.67 0.05 -5.66
C MET A 817 36.41 -0.46 -4.23
N LEU A 818 36.85 0.25 -3.18
CA LEU A 818 36.44 -0.04 -1.80
C LEU A 818 34.91 0.06 -1.65
N GLN A 819 34.32 1.12 -2.22
CA GLN A 819 32.86 1.32 -2.17
C GLN A 819 32.10 0.29 -3.03
N PHE A 820 32.64 -0.06 -4.19
CA PHE A 820 32.09 -1.09 -5.05
C PHE A 820 31.90 -2.42 -4.30
N TRP A 821 32.93 -2.88 -3.58
CA TRP A 821 32.83 -4.11 -2.79
C TRP A 821 31.96 -3.93 -1.53
N ASN A 822 31.94 -2.75 -0.95
CA ASN A 822 31.08 -2.43 0.19
C ASN A 822 29.58 -2.48 -0.17
N MET A 823 29.22 -2.24 -1.43
CA MET A 823 27.84 -2.34 -1.90
C MET A 823 27.28 -3.77 -1.73
N PHE A 824 28.12 -4.80 -1.91
CA PHE A 824 27.71 -6.19 -1.63
C PHE A 824 27.46 -6.40 -0.13
N ASN A 825 28.26 -5.80 0.74
CA ASN A 825 28.08 -5.87 2.18
C ASN A 825 26.83 -5.14 2.64
N ALA A 826 26.57 -3.95 2.09
CA ALA A 826 25.34 -3.18 2.34
C ALA A 826 24.09 -3.95 1.89
N ARG A 827 24.13 -4.61 0.71
CA ARG A 827 23.03 -5.47 0.24
C ARG A 827 22.72 -6.60 1.22
N ALA A 828 23.74 -7.21 1.79
CA ALA A 828 23.59 -8.33 2.71
C ALA A 828 23.19 -7.92 4.15
N TYR A 829 23.13 -6.61 4.44
CA TYR A 829 22.75 -6.10 5.75
C TYR A 829 21.30 -6.50 6.09
N LEU A 830 21.07 -7.00 7.29
CA LEU A 830 19.78 -7.50 7.80
C LEU A 830 19.15 -8.67 7.01
N THR A 831 19.88 -9.32 6.10
CA THR A 831 19.34 -10.49 5.38
C THR A 831 19.60 -11.82 6.09
N GLY A 832 20.61 -11.90 6.94
CA GLY A 832 21.11 -13.16 7.50
C GLY A 832 21.76 -14.09 6.47
N GLN A 833 21.91 -13.64 5.21
CA GLN A 833 22.43 -14.41 4.08
C GLN A 833 23.81 -13.90 3.64
N SER A 834 24.53 -14.74 2.85
CA SER A 834 25.79 -14.35 2.22
C SER A 834 25.61 -13.21 1.21
N ALA A 835 26.63 -12.34 1.07
CA ALA A 835 26.67 -11.34 0.01
C ALA A 835 26.70 -11.95 -1.40
N PHE A 836 26.99 -13.24 -1.56
CA PHE A 836 26.95 -13.97 -2.84
C PHE A 836 25.58 -14.59 -3.16
N HIS A 837 24.58 -14.38 -2.32
CA HIS A 837 23.22 -14.89 -2.61
C HIS A 837 22.49 -13.93 -3.57
N PHE A 838 22.54 -14.23 -4.89
CA PHE A 838 22.00 -13.37 -5.95
C PHE A 838 20.61 -13.77 -6.47
N LYS A 839 19.87 -14.60 -5.73
CA LYS A 839 18.50 -15.00 -6.13
C LYS A 839 17.64 -13.73 -6.33
N GLN A 840 17.05 -13.58 -7.51
CA GLN A 840 16.20 -12.43 -7.90
C GLN A 840 16.89 -11.04 -7.90
N CYS A 841 18.23 -10.97 -7.91
CA CYS A 841 19.01 -9.73 -7.88
C CYS A 841 19.68 -9.37 -9.22
N LYS A 842 19.05 -9.69 -10.37
CA LYS A 842 19.63 -9.43 -11.71
C LYS A 842 19.88 -7.93 -11.95
N SER A 843 18.96 -7.07 -11.53
CA SER A 843 19.09 -5.61 -11.65
C SER A 843 20.29 -5.09 -10.86
N PHE A 844 20.51 -5.60 -9.65
CA PHE A 844 21.67 -5.25 -8.82
C PHE A 844 22.99 -5.56 -9.53
N LEU A 845 23.14 -6.75 -10.07
CA LEU A 845 24.36 -7.16 -10.78
C LEU A 845 24.59 -6.34 -12.05
N PHE A 846 23.53 -6.06 -12.81
CA PHE A 846 23.60 -5.20 -14.00
C PHE A 846 24.10 -3.79 -13.65
N ILE A 847 23.56 -3.20 -12.59
CA ILE A 847 23.94 -1.86 -12.15
C ILE A 847 25.40 -1.85 -11.65
N LEU A 848 25.83 -2.86 -10.92
CA LEU A 848 27.25 -3.00 -10.53
C LEU A 848 28.17 -3.02 -11.75
N LEU A 849 27.78 -3.73 -12.81
CA LEU A 849 28.53 -3.75 -14.06
C LEU A 849 28.59 -2.34 -14.69
N VAL A 850 27.48 -1.61 -14.69
CA VAL A 850 27.41 -0.23 -15.19
C VAL A 850 28.35 0.70 -14.42
N ILE A 851 28.38 0.59 -13.09
CA ILE A 851 29.29 1.37 -12.21
C ILE A 851 30.75 1.03 -12.54
N LEU A 852 31.09 -0.25 -12.65
CA LEU A 852 32.46 -0.69 -12.95
C LEU A 852 32.92 -0.19 -14.34
N VAL A 853 32.07 -0.36 -15.37
CA VAL A 853 32.35 0.12 -16.71
C VAL A 853 32.48 1.65 -16.73
N GLY A 854 31.61 2.36 -16.02
CA GLY A 854 31.65 3.81 -15.86
C GLY A 854 32.97 4.29 -15.22
N GLN A 855 33.44 3.60 -14.16
CA GLN A 855 34.72 3.91 -13.52
C GLN A 855 35.92 3.69 -14.50
N ILE A 856 35.92 2.58 -15.23
CA ILE A 856 36.96 2.32 -16.23
C ILE A 856 36.96 3.42 -17.30
N LEU A 857 35.80 3.79 -17.83
CA LEU A 857 35.65 4.84 -18.84
C LEU A 857 36.16 6.20 -18.34
N ILE A 858 35.84 6.60 -17.12
CA ILE A 858 36.28 7.88 -16.55
C ILE A 858 37.79 7.91 -16.37
N VAL A 859 38.38 6.88 -15.78
CA VAL A 859 39.81 6.80 -15.59
C VAL A 859 40.58 6.76 -16.92
N THR A 860 39.97 6.15 -17.95
CA THR A 860 40.64 6.01 -19.27
C THR A 860 40.47 7.25 -20.14
N LEU A 861 39.28 7.90 -20.09
CA LEU A 861 38.91 8.99 -21.04
C LEU A 861 38.77 10.34 -20.34
N GLY A 862 38.68 10.40 -19.03
CA GLY A 862 38.41 11.63 -18.25
C GLY A 862 39.53 12.67 -18.28
N GLY A 863 40.78 12.23 -18.43
CA GLY A 863 41.94 13.10 -18.57
C GLY A 863 41.99 14.19 -17.50
N GLN A 864 42.35 15.40 -17.91
CA GLN A 864 42.48 16.53 -17.00
C GLN A 864 41.17 16.99 -16.36
N MET A 865 40.01 16.71 -16.96
CA MET A 865 38.71 17.08 -16.40
C MET A 865 38.43 16.40 -15.06
N PHE A 866 38.91 15.17 -14.89
CA PHE A 866 38.79 14.40 -13.66
C PHE A 866 40.14 14.27 -12.93
N SER A 867 41.17 14.95 -13.40
CA SER A 867 42.56 14.84 -12.89
C SER A 867 43.00 13.37 -12.84
N VAL A 868 42.78 12.64 -13.92
CA VAL A 868 43.12 11.21 -14.07
C VAL A 868 43.95 10.92 -15.30
N THR A 869 44.77 9.87 -15.18
CA THR A 869 45.51 9.28 -16.30
C THR A 869 45.12 7.80 -16.46
N PRO A 870 45.11 7.25 -17.71
CA PRO A 870 44.80 5.86 -17.93
C PRO A 870 45.72 4.92 -17.15
N LEU A 871 45.13 3.96 -16.46
CA LEU A 871 45.83 2.96 -15.66
C LEU A 871 46.13 1.71 -16.49
N PRO A 872 47.30 1.07 -16.32
CA PRO A 872 47.65 -0.23 -16.93
C PRO A 872 46.70 -1.32 -16.44
N LEU A 873 46.42 -2.33 -17.29
CA LEU A 873 45.51 -3.45 -16.94
C LEU A 873 46.00 -4.24 -15.70
N GLN A 874 47.29 -4.33 -15.48
CA GLN A 874 47.88 -5.00 -14.31
C GLN A 874 47.50 -4.26 -13.02
N ASP A 875 47.58 -2.94 -13.02
CA ASP A 875 47.24 -2.11 -11.85
C ASP A 875 45.74 -2.16 -11.56
N TRP A 876 44.90 -2.21 -12.59
CA TRP A 876 43.47 -2.49 -12.40
C TRP A 876 43.22 -3.83 -11.69
N ALA A 877 43.94 -4.89 -12.11
CA ALA A 877 43.77 -6.20 -11.48
C ALA A 877 44.22 -6.19 -10.00
N ILE A 878 45.30 -5.49 -9.67
CA ILE A 878 45.79 -5.31 -8.30
C ILE A 878 44.77 -4.53 -7.46
N LEU A 879 44.27 -3.40 -7.96
CA LEU A 879 43.30 -2.57 -7.25
C LEU A 879 42.02 -3.34 -6.97
N ILE A 880 41.44 -4.02 -7.97
CA ILE A 880 40.25 -4.84 -7.84
C ILE A 880 40.46 -5.97 -6.83
N GLY A 881 41.61 -6.66 -6.94
CA GLY A 881 41.99 -7.76 -6.03
C GLY A 881 42.17 -7.32 -4.59
N CYS A 882 43.02 -6.31 -4.34
CA CYS A 882 43.30 -5.82 -2.98
C CYS A 882 42.06 -5.25 -2.29
N THR A 883 41.24 -4.47 -3.01
CA THR A 883 40.01 -3.88 -2.44
C THR A 883 38.93 -4.93 -2.17
N SER A 884 38.94 -6.07 -2.88
CA SER A 884 37.98 -7.16 -2.64
C SER A 884 38.02 -7.74 -1.23
N VAL A 885 39.12 -7.54 -0.49
CA VAL A 885 39.26 -7.95 0.91
C VAL A 885 38.10 -7.41 1.77
N VAL A 886 37.56 -6.24 1.44
CA VAL A 886 36.38 -5.67 2.11
C VAL A 886 35.17 -6.62 2.08
N LEU A 887 34.93 -7.26 0.93
CA LEU A 887 33.86 -8.23 0.76
C LEU A 887 34.12 -9.48 1.59
N TRP A 888 35.34 -10.01 1.55
CA TRP A 888 35.72 -11.23 2.26
C TRP A 888 35.70 -11.07 3.77
N ILE A 889 36.14 -9.93 4.30
CA ILE A 889 36.03 -9.59 5.73
C ILE A 889 34.53 -9.52 6.12
N GLY A 890 33.68 -8.91 5.30
CA GLY A 890 32.24 -8.88 5.53
C GLY A 890 31.62 -10.28 5.56
N GLU A 891 32.04 -11.20 4.67
CA GLU A 891 31.59 -12.59 4.69
C GLU A 891 32.05 -13.34 5.94
N LEU A 892 33.30 -13.15 6.33
CA LEU A 892 33.86 -13.78 7.53
C LEU A 892 33.07 -13.34 8.78
N ILE A 893 32.80 -12.05 8.93
CA ILE A 893 31.99 -11.51 10.05
C ILE A 893 30.58 -12.13 10.04
N ARG A 894 29.96 -12.31 8.86
CA ARG A 894 28.62 -12.93 8.76
C ARG A 894 28.65 -14.41 9.13
N LEU A 895 29.70 -15.13 8.78
CA LEU A 895 29.89 -16.54 9.17
C LEU A 895 29.98 -16.71 10.70
N PHE A 896 30.64 -15.81 11.40
CA PHE A 896 30.76 -15.86 12.88
C PHE A 896 29.52 -15.36 13.62
N ARG A 897 28.60 -14.65 12.94
CA ARG A 897 27.34 -14.15 13.53
C ARG A 897 26.15 -15.10 13.34
N LYS A 898 26.31 -16.16 12.50
CA LYS A 898 25.37 -17.26 12.43
C LYS A 898 25.57 -18.21 13.61
#